data_730b7ec0a255dfae395d427c638a5b5b
#
_entry.id   730b7ec0a255dfae395d427c638a5b5b
#
_cell.length_a   1.000
_cell.length_b   1.000
_cell.length_c   1.000
_cell.angle_alpha   90.00
_cell.angle_beta   90.00
_cell.angle_gamma   90.00
#
_symmetry.space_group_name_H-M   'P 1'
#
loop_
_entity.id
_entity.type
_entity.pdbx_description
1 polymer ?
#
loop_
_entity_poly.entity_id
_entity_poly.type
_entity_poly.pdbx_seq_one_letter_code
_entity_poly.pdbx_strand_id
1 'polypeptide(L)'
;MTSRLLQRSLGSPDYDGIRQALRDDTSTPVISERGLEVRVAVVPLFTHNGRQAVRVSSTVPLTHVLVGVDSATGTDVTLLVPEVDAPRALTLECRDESGVVGTARITVTPQRKWSVFVVHHSHLDIGYTDPQGTVLRHHLDYLDAAVRLAEETASWPDDAKFRWTVESSWPAQKWLAARPAEAVESFRRFAREGVIEVTALPFQLHTEACSTEELHRQLRFARESGLPVTSAMHTDVPGAVVGLVDALSAAGVRYLAAAHNWAGRSVPYLHGGDKLTRPFRWRAPSGNEILVWFTDTPHGMAYMEGNTVGLTDSYELADDLLPRYLAALATRGYPYGPGTFGWQGPDAPREPYELDVLHLRVQGAHADNAGPSIVPASIARRWNEQWAWPRLRSAVNSDFFAHVEEHHLDRLAVHEGDWTDWWADGLGSGARPLGYVRRAQSALRVAETLHTLAGVDVTGQVDAAYDGVALFNEHTWGAANPWEDAEEAGDSGGLQWTRKSSGAYQAQDDAADLLHAGVRRFAAALAEGEGRPAFAVFNPATRARTDVVRAFLPRDVVPVDVPIALVDARTGETVPHHEEFVDPDDWPTRPIGRHVHAVVRDVPGFGHVRLDVVRAEAQPPEPAEPSGDAVIENEFYRVAYDVREGHISSVFDKRAGRELVNGDAAAGFGQYVYDQYATAPHFNHLSGHVGAHDRTLLGDRAIGRHATVTECRRTAVGERLVVELRGKGVDWIRTTIELHYGVPRLDLTYQLAKQGTPAKEAVFLAFPFAAGPPSAWELTGGVGGPDVPRVPGSAAYMLPIRHWIAFEDPELTVAWATLEAPLVQLGTIHMPYAPFPPTLDQEDGTVYSWALNNIWDTNFPAQQQGETTFRYAVASEAGAPARRLGAAAAAGLTEPFVGALVTDAAPATTTYASVDHPDVLITSIGQNGVRLQSLAAEPVEATVSLGNETTTVRLPACGVAVAEGTRL
;
A
#
# COMPACT_ATOMS: atom_id res chain seq x y z
N MET A 1 -31.78 -0.14 10.98
CA MET A 1 -31.76 0.93 12.00
C MET A 1 -30.34 1.36 12.34
N THR A 2 -29.38 0.46 12.35
CA THR A 2 -27.97 0.67 12.66
C THR A 2 -27.25 1.59 11.66
N SER A 3 -27.46 1.46 10.35
CA SER A 3 -26.80 2.32 9.35
C SER A 3 -27.15 3.82 9.48
N ARG A 4 -28.34 4.16 9.97
CA ARG A 4 -28.74 5.55 10.21
C ARG A 4 -28.13 6.19 11.45
N LEU A 5 -27.73 5.38 12.43
CA LEU A 5 -27.06 5.89 13.64
C LEU A 5 -25.57 6.10 13.39
N LEU A 6 -24.92 5.18 12.66
CA LEU A 6 -23.52 5.35 12.21
C LEU A 6 -23.36 6.56 11.27
N GLN A 7 -24.25 6.72 10.29
CA GLN A 7 -24.25 7.90 9.41
C GLN A 7 -24.40 9.24 10.16
N ARG A 8 -25.09 9.26 11.29
CA ARG A 8 -25.20 10.47 12.12
C ARG A 8 -23.97 10.71 13.00
N SER A 9 -23.25 9.68 13.39
CA SER A 9 -22.04 9.81 14.22
C SER A 9 -20.78 10.12 13.42
N LEU A 10 -20.73 9.72 12.14
CA LEU A 10 -19.58 9.90 11.25
C LEU A 10 -19.61 11.23 10.48
N GLY A 11 -20.66 12.06 10.68
CA GLY A 11 -20.79 13.32 9.97
C GLY A 11 -20.93 13.09 8.47
N SER A 12 -22.13 12.65 8.03
CA SER A 12 -22.43 12.62 6.59
C SER A 12 -22.08 13.98 5.97
N PRO A 13 -21.49 14.01 4.77
CA PRO A 13 -21.24 15.26 4.06
C PRO A 13 -22.49 16.12 4.07
N ASP A 14 -22.35 17.42 4.35
CA ASP A 14 -23.46 18.38 4.24
C ASP A 14 -23.76 18.62 2.74
N TYR A 15 -24.36 17.63 2.12
CA TYR A 15 -24.73 17.71 0.70
C TYR A 15 -25.63 18.91 0.41
N ASP A 16 -26.53 19.29 1.33
CA ASP A 16 -27.43 20.43 1.12
C ASP A 16 -26.66 21.74 1.16
N GLY A 17 -25.73 21.91 2.08
CA GLY A 17 -24.84 23.07 2.11
C GLY A 17 -23.94 23.18 0.88
N ILE A 18 -23.36 22.07 0.44
CA ILE A 18 -22.53 22.00 -0.78
C ILE A 18 -23.37 22.37 -2.02
N ARG A 19 -24.55 21.78 -2.15
CA ARG A 19 -25.49 22.02 -3.25
C ARG A 19 -25.94 23.48 -3.27
N GLN A 20 -26.20 24.06 -2.11
CA GLN A 20 -26.54 25.46 -2.00
C GLN A 20 -25.38 26.37 -2.38
N ALA A 21 -24.18 26.10 -1.90
CA ALA A 21 -22.98 26.84 -2.27
C ALA A 21 -22.70 26.78 -3.77
N LEU A 22 -22.91 25.62 -4.41
CA LEU A 22 -22.80 25.50 -5.87
C LEU A 22 -23.81 26.38 -6.63
N ARG A 23 -25.04 26.47 -6.14
CA ARG A 23 -26.05 27.38 -6.71
C ARG A 23 -25.62 28.82 -6.57
N ASP A 24 -25.16 29.22 -5.39
CA ASP A 24 -24.76 30.60 -5.11
C ASP A 24 -23.51 30.99 -5.91
N ASP A 25 -22.56 30.12 -6.00
CA ASP A 25 -21.29 30.34 -6.70
C ASP A 25 -21.43 30.46 -8.22
N THR A 26 -22.40 29.79 -8.80
CA THR A 26 -22.59 29.72 -10.27
C THR A 26 -23.66 30.65 -10.78
N SER A 27 -24.33 31.38 -9.89
CA SER A 27 -25.35 32.37 -10.26
C SER A 27 -24.95 33.80 -9.90
N THR A 28 -25.31 34.77 -10.74
CA THR A 28 -25.01 36.18 -10.53
C THR A 28 -26.30 36.91 -10.19
N PRO A 29 -26.40 37.67 -9.08
CA PRO A 29 -27.53 38.54 -8.81
C PRO A 29 -27.54 39.67 -9.86
N VAL A 30 -28.65 39.86 -10.54
CA VAL A 30 -28.79 40.85 -11.59
C VAL A 30 -29.84 41.91 -11.26
N ILE A 31 -30.76 41.60 -10.32
CA ILE A 31 -31.71 42.52 -9.70
C ILE A 31 -31.71 42.24 -8.20
N SER A 32 -31.53 43.27 -7.41
CA SER A 32 -31.60 43.21 -5.93
C SER A 32 -32.19 44.50 -5.41
N GLU A 33 -33.51 44.66 -5.52
CA GLU A 33 -34.22 45.86 -5.16
C GLU A 33 -35.56 45.51 -4.51
N ARG A 34 -35.93 46.26 -3.46
CA ARG A 34 -37.26 46.22 -2.78
C ARG A 34 -37.75 44.82 -2.38
N GLY A 35 -36.83 43.96 -1.99
CA GLY A 35 -37.14 42.57 -1.61
C GLY A 35 -37.24 41.56 -2.76
N LEU A 36 -37.10 42.08 -3.99
CA LEU A 36 -36.94 41.22 -5.17
C LEU A 36 -35.45 40.95 -5.42
N GLU A 37 -35.07 39.69 -5.43
CA GLU A 37 -33.77 39.23 -5.89
C GLU A 37 -33.96 38.33 -7.12
N VAL A 38 -33.24 38.64 -8.20
CA VAL A 38 -33.18 37.79 -9.39
C VAL A 38 -31.73 37.42 -9.68
N ARG A 39 -31.48 36.15 -9.83
CA ARG A 39 -30.14 35.61 -10.15
C ARG A 39 -30.17 34.91 -11.50
N VAL A 40 -29.05 34.99 -12.21
CA VAL A 40 -28.89 34.38 -13.54
C VAL A 40 -27.66 33.49 -13.54
N ALA A 41 -27.79 32.29 -14.11
CA ALA A 41 -26.69 31.37 -14.40
C ALA A 41 -26.67 30.98 -15.87
N VAL A 42 -25.57 31.21 -16.56
CA VAL A 42 -25.31 30.68 -17.90
C VAL A 42 -24.66 29.32 -17.74
N VAL A 43 -25.35 28.28 -18.20
CA VAL A 43 -24.93 26.88 -17.94
C VAL A 43 -24.71 26.12 -19.24
N PRO A 44 -23.86 25.07 -19.26
CA PRO A 44 -23.51 24.30 -20.45
C PRO A 44 -24.61 23.28 -20.84
N LEU A 45 -25.86 23.74 -20.97
CA LEU A 45 -26.98 22.93 -21.42
C LEU A 45 -27.35 23.35 -22.82
N PHE A 46 -27.42 22.38 -23.76
CA PHE A 46 -27.78 22.64 -25.15
C PHE A 46 -28.87 21.68 -25.60
N THR A 47 -29.87 22.23 -26.27
CA THR A 47 -30.94 21.43 -26.90
C THR A 47 -30.48 20.84 -28.23
N HIS A 48 -31.22 19.83 -28.74
CA HIS A 48 -30.95 19.19 -30.03
C HIS A 48 -31.10 20.14 -31.25
N ASN A 49 -31.75 21.26 -31.06
CA ASN A 49 -31.92 22.28 -32.12
C ASN A 49 -30.97 23.50 -31.96
N GLY A 50 -29.87 23.33 -31.21
CA GLY A 50 -28.79 24.33 -31.11
C GLY A 50 -29.14 25.55 -30.28
N ARG A 51 -29.93 25.39 -29.20
CA ARG A 51 -30.19 26.46 -28.23
C ARG A 51 -29.48 26.17 -26.93
N GLN A 52 -28.93 27.21 -26.31
CA GLN A 52 -28.22 27.20 -25.05
C GLN A 52 -29.13 27.66 -23.90
N ALA A 53 -28.99 27.06 -22.71
CA ALA A 53 -29.82 27.41 -21.57
C ALA A 53 -29.24 28.57 -20.74
N VAL A 54 -30.15 29.41 -20.25
CA VAL A 54 -29.92 30.43 -19.22
C VAL A 54 -30.88 30.13 -18.06
N ARG A 55 -30.38 29.83 -16.88
CA ARG A 55 -31.19 29.62 -15.69
C ARG A 55 -31.45 30.96 -15.02
N VAL A 56 -32.69 31.20 -14.62
CA VAL A 56 -33.09 32.40 -13.90
C VAL A 56 -33.86 31.98 -12.66
N SER A 57 -33.43 32.44 -11.49
CA SER A 57 -34.14 32.25 -10.22
C SER A 57 -34.56 33.59 -9.62
N SER A 58 -35.72 33.62 -8.97
CA SER A 58 -36.28 34.83 -8.32
C SER A 58 -36.92 34.49 -6.97
N THR A 59 -36.94 35.46 -6.08
CA THR A 59 -37.54 35.31 -4.73
C THR A 59 -39.05 35.15 -4.75
N VAL A 60 -39.71 35.52 -5.83
CA VAL A 60 -41.15 35.38 -6.04
C VAL A 60 -41.44 34.93 -7.48
N PRO A 61 -42.55 34.23 -7.73
CA PRO A 61 -42.91 33.81 -9.10
C PRO A 61 -43.06 35.02 -10.00
N LEU A 62 -42.33 35.05 -11.13
CA LEU A 62 -42.37 36.10 -12.13
C LEU A 62 -42.39 35.51 -13.55
N THR A 63 -42.84 36.30 -14.54
CA THR A 63 -42.57 36.02 -15.94
C THR A 63 -41.20 36.63 -16.30
N HIS A 64 -40.23 35.79 -16.56
CA HIS A 64 -38.88 36.19 -17.01
C HIS A 64 -38.87 36.23 -18.54
N VAL A 65 -38.47 37.35 -19.11
CA VAL A 65 -38.47 37.56 -20.57
C VAL A 65 -37.08 37.97 -21.03
N LEU A 66 -36.42 37.15 -21.82
CA LEU A 66 -35.30 37.59 -22.64
C LEU A 66 -35.81 38.24 -23.88
N VAL A 67 -35.72 39.57 -23.93
CA VAL A 67 -36.37 40.39 -24.94
C VAL A 67 -36.03 39.92 -26.37
N GLY A 68 -37.08 39.54 -27.12
CA GLY A 68 -36.98 39.06 -28.49
C GLY A 68 -36.38 37.65 -28.66
N VAL A 69 -36.22 36.88 -27.55
CA VAL A 69 -35.57 35.56 -27.58
C VAL A 69 -36.44 34.46 -26.97
N ASP A 70 -36.84 34.58 -25.67
CA ASP A 70 -37.60 33.55 -24.96
C ASP A 70 -38.25 34.10 -23.68
N SER A 71 -39.26 33.40 -23.15
CA SER A 71 -39.91 33.75 -21.88
C SER A 71 -40.45 32.54 -21.14
N ALA A 72 -40.41 32.59 -19.80
CA ALA A 72 -40.95 31.54 -18.91
C ALA A 72 -41.41 32.14 -17.60
N THR A 73 -42.41 31.53 -16.94
CA THR A 73 -42.98 31.99 -15.67
C THR A 73 -42.69 30.99 -14.55
N GLY A 74 -42.19 31.50 -13.43
CA GLY A 74 -41.89 30.74 -12.24
C GLY A 74 -40.86 31.43 -11.33
N THR A 75 -40.49 30.77 -10.26
CA THR A 75 -39.37 31.18 -9.37
C THR A 75 -38.04 30.71 -9.94
N ASP A 76 -38.01 29.51 -10.55
CA ASP A 76 -36.85 28.91 -11.17
C ASP A 76 -37.23 28.49 -12.60
N VAL A 77 -36.63 29.15 -13.58
CA VAL A 77 -36.97 28.92 -15.00
C VAL A 77 -35.72 28.74 -15.84
N THR A 78 -35.90 28.02 -16.93
CA THR A 78 -34.89 27.89 -18.01
C THR A 78 -35.33 28.68 -19.21
N LEU A 79 -34.54 29.67 -19.61
CA LEU A 79 -34.71 30.40 -20.88
C LEU A 79 -33.70 29.87 -21.91
N LEU A 80 -34.17 29.72 -23.15
CA LEU A 80 -33.36 29.17 -24.23
C LEU A 80 -32.93 30.27 -25.19
N VAL A 81 -31.64 30.41 -25.42
CA VAL A 81 -31.07 31.36 -26.39
C VAL A 81 -30.43 30.59 -27.55
N PRO A 82 -30.34 31.15 -28.75
CA PRO A 82 -29.46 30.58 -29.77
C PRO A 82 -28.05 30.43 -29.24
N GLU A 83 -27.37 29.30 -29.54
CA GLU A 83 -26.00 29.08 -29.16
C GLU A 83 -25.12 30.27 -29.59
N VAL A 84 -24.19 30.68 -28.74
CA VAL A 84 -23.31 31.83 -28.98
C VAL A 84 -21.84 31.40 -29.11
N ASP A 85 -21.14 31.93 -30.09
CA ASP A 85 -19.69 31.71 -30.29
C ASP A 85 -18.83 32.78 -29.61
N ALA A 86 -19.46 33.89 -29.18
CA ALA A 86 -18.84 34.99 -28.46
C ALA A 86 -19.82 35.56 -27.42
N PRO A 87 -19.32 36.27 -26.38
CA PRO A 87 -20.18 36.88 -25.38
C PRO A 87 -21.26 37.80 -26.03
N ARG A 88 -22.51 37.54 -25.69
CA ARG A 88 -23.66 38.27 -26.22
C ARG A 88 -24.49 38.93 -25.10
N ALA A 89 -24.65 40.22 -25.18
CA ALA A 89 -25.50 40.95 -24.24
C ALA A 89 -26.98 40.82 -24.61
N LEU A 90 -27.82 40.48 -23.65
CA LEU A 90 -29.28 40.41 -23.77
C LEU A 90 -29.95 41.22 -22.66
N THR A 91 -31.19 41.64 -22.87
CA THR A 91 -32.00 42.30 -21.85
C THR A 91 -32.95 41.27 -21.22
N LEU A 92 -32.90 41.13 -19.89
CA LEU A 92 -33.85 40.36 -19.10
C LEU A 92 -34.86 41.33 -18.46
N GLU A 93 -36.13 41.12 -18.76
CA GLU A 93 -37.24 41.80 -18.07
C GLU A 93 -37.94 40.78 -17.14
N CYS A 94 -38.22 41.18 -15.92
CA CYS A 94 -39.02 40.42 -14.96
C CYS A 94 -40.39 41.12 -14.81
N ARG A 95 -41.48 40.38 -14.98
CA ARG A 95 -42.83 40.89 -15.02
C ARG A 95 -43.72 40.16 -14.02
N ASP A 96 -44.60 40.91 -13.35
CA ASP A 96 -45.76 40.42 -12.64
C ASP A 96 -47.06 40.86 -13.26
N GLU A 97 -48.17 40.71 -12.55
CA GLU A 97 -49.49 41.15 -13.04
C GLU A 97 -49.60 42.68 -13.27
N SER A 98 -48.77 43.48 -12.62
CA SER A 98 -48.70 44.94 -12.72
C SER A 98 -47.81 45.42 -13.88
N GLY A 99 -47.05 44.55 -14.51
CA GLY A 99 -46.14 44.88 -15.61
C GLY A 99 -44.67 44.51 -15.30
N VAL A 100 -43.73 45.31 -15.84
CA VAL A 100 -42.31 45.12 -15.65
C VAL A 100 -41.93 45.60 -14.26
N VAL A 101 -41.45 44.65 -13.40
CA VAL A 101 -41.01 44.94 -12.01
C VAL A 101 -39.49 45.04 -11.90
N GLY A 102 -38.73 44.61 -12.92
CA GLY A 102 -37.28 44.73 -12.93
C GLY A 102 -36.74 44.50 -14.35
N THR A 103 -35.60 45.12 -14.64
CA THR A 103 -34.86 44.94 -15.90
C THR A 103 -33.38 44.87 -15.63
N ALA A 104 -32.70 43.92 -16.25
CA ALA A 104 -31.26 43.75 -16.15
C ALA A 104 -30.63 43.48 -17.53
N ARG A 105 -29.37 43.87 -17.69
CA ARG A 105 -28.56 43.45 -18.83
C ARG A 105 -27.72 42.26 -18.42
N ILE A 106 -27.89 41.16 -19.11
CA ILE A 106 -27.14 39.95 -18.87
C ILE A 106 -26.20 39.65 -20.05
N THR A 107 -25.12 38.94 -19.80
CA THR A 107 -24.20 38.49 -20.85
C THR A 107 -24.22 36.98 -20.92
N VAL A 108 -24.63 36.45 -22.07
CA VAL A 108 -24.55 35.02 -22.38
C VAL A 108 -23.17 34.74 -22.98
N THR A 109 -22.41 33.84 -22.37
CA THR A 109 -21.09 33.43 -22.81
C THR A 109 -21.11 32.06 -23.48
N PRO A 110 -20.20 31.77 -24.43
CA PRO A 110 -20.01 30.42 -24.93
C PRO A 110 -19.77 29.44 -23.80
N GLN A 111 -20.39 28.29 -23.87
CA GLN A 111 -20.24 27.22 -22.91
C GLN A 111 -19.63 25.99 -23.58
N ARG A 112 -18.90 25.19 -22.79
CA ARG A 112 -18.26 23.94 -23.23
C ARG A 112 -19.33 22.87 -23.42
N LYS A 113 -19.16 22.05 -24.46
CA LYS A 113 -19.96 20.84 -24.71
C LYS A 113 -19.23 19.66 -24.05
N TRP A 114 -19.88 19.02 -23.08
CA TRP A 114 -19.26 18.01 -22.26
C TRP A 114 -19.72 16.60 -22.62
N SER A 115 -18.78 15.64 -22.61
CA SER A 115 -19.06 14.20 -22.49
C SER A 115 -18.85 13.77 -21.04
N VAL A 116 -19.91 13.33 -20.37
CA VAL A 116 -19.85 12.92 -18.96
C VAL A 116 -20.06 11.41 -18.87
N PHE A 117 -19.02 10.69 -18.46
CA PHE A 117 -19.04 9.26 -18.24
C PHE A 117 -19.45 9.00 -16.79
N VAL A 118 -20.67 8.53 -16.61
CA VAL A 118 -21.26 8.21 -15.30
C VAL A 118 -20.91 6.76 -14.97
N VAL A 119 -19.93 6.57 -14.11
CA VAL A 119 -19.42 5.25 -13.70
C VAL A 119 -20.07 4.83 -12.40
N HIS A 120 -20.98 3.86 -12.50
CA HIS A 120 -21.71 3.32 -11.37
C HIS A 120 -20.96 2.14 -10.75
N HIS A 121 -20.61 2.26 -9.48
CA HIS A 121 -19.89 1.25 -8.72
C HIS A 121 -20.35 1.20 -7.26
N SER A 122 -19.73 0.34 -6.48
CA SER A 122 -19.82 0.35 -5.02
C SER A 122 -18.41 0.28 -4.46
N HIS A 123 -18.05 1.21 -3.59
CA HIS A 123 -16.84 1.08 -2.80
C HIS A 123 -16.92 -0.14 -1.88
N LEU A 124 -15.83 -0.91 -1.81
CA LEU A 124 -15.74 -2.12 -1.00
C LEU A 124 -14.86 -1.87 0.23
N ASP A 125 -15.50 -1.74 1.38
CA ASP A 125 -14.88 -1.91 2.69
C ASP A 125 -15.08 -3.34 3.17
N ILE A 126 -14.04 -4.06 3.48
CA ILE A 126 -14.17 -5.41 4.08
C ILE A 126 -14.29 -5.28 5.60
N GLY A 127 -15.49 -5.02 6.08
CA GLY A 127 -15.80 -4.57 7.42
C GLY A 127 -16.20 -3.11 7.41
N TYR A 128 -15.76 -2.32 8.38
CA TYR A 128 -16.00 -0.89 8.61
C TYR A 128 -17.47 -0.54 8.81
N THR A 129 -18.27 -0.55 7.73
CA THR A 129 -19.71 -0.23 7.73
C THR A 129 -20.58 -1.34 8.32
N ASP A 130 -20.14 -2.60 8.16
CA ASP A 130 -20.82 -3.83 8.62
C ASP A 130 -19.78 -4.92 8.90
N PRO A 131 -20.13 -5.98 9.64
CA PRO A 131 -19.24 -7.15 9.80
C PRO A 131 -18.82 -7.75 8.45
N GLN A 132 -17.56 -8.14 8.32
CA GLN A 132 -16.94 -8.57 7.05
C GLN A 132 -17.74 -9.62 6.26
N GLY A 133 -18.37 -10.58 6.96
CA GLY A 133 -19.20 -11.59 6.30
C GLY A 133 -20.53 -11.04 5.77
N THR A 134 -21.06 -9.97 6.38
CA THR A 134 -22.24 -9.25 5.89
C THR A 134 -21.91 -8.45 4.65
N VAL A 135 -20.79 -7.73 4.65
CA VAL A 135 -20.31 -7.00 3.47
C VAL A 135 -20.15 -7.93 2.27
N LEU A 136 -19.50 -9.09 2.44
CA LEU A 136 -19.37 -10.06 1.35
C LEU A 136 -20.72 -10.49 0.78
N ARG A 137 -21.71 -10.82 1.66
CA ARG A 137 -23.05 -11.20 1.20
C ARG A 137 -23.71 -10.09 0.41
N HIS A 138 -23.62 -8.84 0.89
CA HIS A 138 -24.16 -7.68 0.18
C HIS A 138 -23.55 -7.57 -1.23
N HIS A 139 -22.23 -7.66 -1.36
CA HIS A 139 -21.60 -7.58 -2.69
C HIS A 139 -21.97 -8.75 -3.61
N LEU A 140 -22.19 -9.95 -3.08
CA LEU A 140 -22.72 -11.06 -3.89
C LEU A 140 -24.14 -10.78 -4.38
N ASP A 141 -25.01 -10.23 -3.53
CA ASP A 141 -26.38 -9.84 -3.89
C ASP A 141 -26.38 -8.66 -4.88
N TYR A 142 -25.40 -7.75 -4.78
CA TYR A 142 -25.23 -6.64 -5.72
C TYR A 142 -24.87 -7.13 -7.13
N LEU A 143 -24.05 -8.17 -7.24
CA LEU A 143 -23.73 -8.76 -8.53
C LEU A 143 -24.95 -9.47 -9.14
N ASP A 144 -25.76 -10.13 -8.33
CA ASP A 144 -27.05 -10.68 -8.81
C ASP A 144 -28.00 -9.56 -9.30
N ALA A 145 -28.05 -8.45 -8.57
CA ALA A 145 -28.84 -7.28 -8.96
C ALA A 145 -28.28 -6.58 -10.22
N ALA A 146 -26.97 -6.48 -10.36
CA ALA A 146 -26.32 -5.89 -11.53
C ALA A 146 -26.66 -6.68 -12.81
N VAL A 147 -26.59 -8.01 -12.77
CA VAL A 147 -26.99 -8.87 -13.90
C VAL A 147 -28.45 -8.63 -14.27
N ARG A 148 -29.36 -8.60 -13.29
CA ARG A 148 -30.79 -8.34 -13.52
C ARG A 148 -31.03 -6.96 -14.14
N LEU A 149 -30.40 -5.90 -13.60
CA LEU A 149 -30.56 -4.52 -14.13
C LEU A 149 -29.99 -4.39 -15.53
N ALA A 150 -28.91 -5.08 -15.85
CA ALA A 150 -28.35 -5.15 -17.19
C ALA A 150 -29.34 -5.79 -18.17
N GLU A 151 -30.05 -6.87 -17.77
CA GLU A 151 -31.09 -7.52 -18.57
C GLU A 151 -32.30 -6.59 -18.77
N GLU A 152 -32.77 -5.94 -17.71
CA GLU A 152 -33.92 -5.03 -17.74
C GLU A 152 -33.71 -3.84 -18.71
N THR A 153 -32.48 -3.35 -18.81
CA THR A 153 -32.16 -2.19 -19.65
C THR A 153 -31.53 -2.52 -20.99
N ALA A 154 -31.44 -3.81 -21.36
CA ALA A 154 -30.73 -4.25 -22.56
C ALA A 154 -31.26 -3.60 -23.86
N SER A 155 -32.55 -3.22 -23.89
CA SER A 155 -33.18 -2.54 -25.04
C SER A 155 -33.08 -1.02 -25.01
N TRP A 156 -32.50 -0.43 -23.98
CA TRP A 156 -32.36 1.03 -23.90
C TRP A 156 -31.26 1.53 -24.83
N PRO A 157 -31.26 2.86 -25.14
CA PRO A 157 -30.16 3.46 -25.88
C PRO A 157 -28.81 3.14 -25.21
N ASP A 158 -27.76 2.93 -25.97
CA ASP A 158 -26.49 2.39 -25.47
C ASP A 158 -25.86 3.26 -24.39
N ASP A 159 -25.95 4.58 -24.54
CA ASP A 159 -25.45 5.55 -23.55
C ASP A 159 -26.34 5.72 -22.30
N ALA A 160 -27.46 5.01 -22.24
CA ALA A 160 -28.40 5.03 -21.13
C ALA A 160 -28.73 3.63 -20.58
N LYS A 161 -28.10 2.55 -21.07
CA LYS A 161 -28.19 1.22 -20.46
C LYS A 161 -27.60 1.25 -19.06
N PHE A 162 -28.14 0.44 -18.17
CA PHE A 162 -27.47 0.19 -16.90
C PHE A 162 -26.08 -0.40 -17.16
N ARG A 163 -25.05 0.15 -16.51
CA ARG A 163 -23.68 -0.37 -16.50
C ARG A 163 -23.19 -0.43 -15.07
N TRP A 164 -22.31 -1.38 -14.79
CA TRP A 164 -21.79 -1.59 -13.45
C TRP A 164 -20.30 -1.88 -13.47
N THR A 165 -19.54 -1.15 -12.70
CA THR A 165 -18.12 -1.44 -12.43
C THR A 165 -17.98 -2.13 -11.08
N VAL A 166 -17.49 -3.36 -11.11
CA VAL A 166 -17.11 -4.11 -9.91
C VAL A 166 -15.74 -3.61 -9.49
N GLU A 167 -15.72 -2.78 -8.45
CA GLU A 167 -14.52 -2.04 -8.01
C GLU A 167 -13.36 -2.94 -7.60
N SER A 168 -13.66 -4.13 -7.06
CA SER A 168 -12.68 -5.09 -6.60
C SER A 168 -13.00 -6.47 -7.15
N SER A 169 -11.99 -7.21 -7.64
CA SER A 169 -12.23 -8.53 -8.25
C SER A 169 -12.62 -9.62 -7.25
N TRP A 170 -12.32 -9.46 -5.96
CA TRP A 170 -12.58 -10.49 -4.94
C TRP A 170 -14.06 -10.89 -4.80
N PRO A 171 -15.04 -9.97 -4.71
CA PRO A 171 -16.44 -10.35 -4.72
C PRO A 171 -16.85 -11.08 -6.01
N ALA A 172 -16.34 -10.64 -7.18
CA ALA A 172 -16.59 -11.31 -8.45
C ALA A 172 -16.04 -12.74 -8.45
N GLN A 173 -14.83 -12.97 -7.95
CA GLN A 173 -14.25 -14.31 -7.80
C GLN A 173 -15.14 -15.23 -6.94
N LYS A 174 -15.60 -14.74 -5.79
CA LYS A 174 -16.48 -15.48 -4.88
C LYS A 174 -17.84 -15.75 -5.53
N TRP A 175 -18.40 -14.78 -6.26
CA TRP A 175 -19.66 -14.91 -6.97
C TRP A 175 -19.58 -15.94 -8.10
N LEU A 176 -18.55 -15.86 -8.95
CA LEU A 176 -18.32 -16.81 -10.06
C LEU A 176 -18.16 -18.25 -9.57
N ALA A 177 -17.54 -18.43 -8.40
CA ALA A 177 -17.39 -19.75 -7.79
C ALA A 177 -18.67 -20.30 -7.14
N ALA A 178 -19.61 -19.42 -6.75
CA ALA A 178 -20.78 -19.80 -5.95
C ALA A 178 -22.09 -19.85 -6.75
N ARG A 179 -22.17 -19.25 -7.95
CA ARG A 179 -23.41 -19.13 -8.70
C ARG A 179 -23.57 -20.25 -9.75
N PRO A 180 -24.83 -20.57 -10.12
CA PRO A 180 -25.12 -21.55 -11.18
C PRO A 180 -24.50 -21.12 -12.53
N ALA A 181 -24.16 -22.11 -13.36
CA ALA A 181 -23.48 -21.89 -14.65
C ALA A 181 -24.24 -20.92 -15.58
N GLU A 182 -25.57 -20.92 -15.56
CA GLU A 182 -26.40 -20.01 -16.36
C GLU A 182 -26.19 -18.54 -15.94
N ALA A 183 -26.19 -18.27 -14.63
CA ALA A 183 -25.94 -16.93 -14.11
C ALA A 183 -24.50 -16.47 -14.42
N VAL A 184 -23.54 -17.37 -14.28
CA VAL A 184 -22.13 -17.12 -14.63
C VAL A 184 -21.99 -16.79 -16.12
N GLU A 185 -22.69 -17.49 -17.01
CA GLU A 185 -22.63 -17.19 -18.45
C GLU A 185 -23.30 -15.85 -18.80
N SER A 186 -24.41 -15.51 -18.15
CA SER A 186 -25.02 -14.18 -18.28
C SER A 186 -24.07 -13.07 -17.86
N PHE A 187 -23.41 -13.24 -16.72
CA PHE A 187 -22.40 -12.29 -16.23
C PHE A 187 -21.23 -12.16 -17.20
N ARG A 188 -20.67 -13.30 -17.69
CA ARG A 188 -19.57 -13.33 -18.65
C ARG A 188 -19.95 -12.67 -19.98
N ARG A 189 -21.20 -12.83 -20.43
CA ARG A 189 -21.74 -12.16 -21.61
C ARG A 189 -21.74 -10.65 -21.42
N PHE A 190 -22.31 -10.15 -20.31
CA PHE A 190 -22.33 -8.72 -20.00
C PHE A 190 -20.93 -8.14 -19.80
N ALA A 191 -20.01 -8.92 -19.27
CA ALA A 191 -18.62 -8.48 -19.18
C ALA A 191 -17.97 -8.32 -20.56
N ARG A 192 -18.21 -9.26 -21.50
CA ARG A 192 -17.71 -9.17 -22.87
C ARG A 192 -18.36 -8.02 -23.66
N GLU A 193 -19.61 -7.70 -23.36
CA GLU A 193 -20.38 -6.59 -23.97
C GLU A 193 -20.03 -5.21 -23.36
N GLY A 194 -19.17 -5.14 -22.33
CA GLY A 194 -18.82 -3.90 -21.64
C GLY A 194 -19.96 -3.30 -20.80
N VAL A 195 -20.95 -4.11 -20.44
CA VAL A 195 -22.07 -3.68 -19.57
C VAL A 195 -21.69 -3.85 -18.10
N ILE A 196 -20.96 -4.91 -17.77
CA ILE A 196 -20.36 -5.13 -16.45
C ILE A 196 -18.86 -5.20 -16.61
N GLU A 197 -18.13 -4.39 -15.89
CA GLU A 197 -16.66 -4.43 -15.85
C GLU A 197 -16.21 -4.96 -14.49
N VAL A 198 -15.24 -5.86 -14.48
CA VAL A 198 -14.53 -6.26 -13.25
C VAL A 198 -13.14 -5.66 -13.32
N THR A 199 -12.74 -4.92 -12.28
CA THR A 199 -11.41 -4.34 -12.21
C THR A 199 -10.37 -5.33 -11.67
N ALA A 200 -9.11 -5.06 -11.92
CA ALA A 200 -8.03 -6.02 -11.74
C ALA A 200 -7.68 -6.33 -10.28
N LEU A 201 -7.63 -5.30 -9.43
CA LEU A 201 -7.23 -5.46 -8.03
C LEU A 201 -8.27 -6.24 -7.24
N PRO A 202 -7.87 -7.22 -6.41
CA PRO A 202 -8.82 -7.96 -5.57
C PRO A 202 -9.42 -7.10 -4.47
N PHE A 203 -8.63 -6.15 -3.98
CA PHE A 203 -8.93 -5.26 -2.87
C PHE A 203 -8.32 -3.89 -3.11
N GLN A 204 -8.72 -2.90 -2.32
CA GLN A 204 -8.01 -1.63 -2.18
C GLN A 204 -6.85 -1.85 -1.20
N LEU A 205 -5.63 -2.03 -1.73
CA LEU A 205 -4.46 -2.46 -0.97
C LEU A 205 -3.65 -1.27 -0.46
N HIS A 206 -3.14 -1.35 0.77
CA HIS A 206 -1.94 -0.58 1.13
C HIS A 206 -0.73 -1.22 0.46
N THR A 207 -0.42 -0.73 -0.71
CA THR A 207 0.61 -1.31 -1.58
C THR A 207 2.01 -1.29 -0.96
N GLU A 208 2.24 -0.41 -0.01
CA GLU A 208 3.47 -0.31 0.79
C GLU A 208 3.70 -1.51 1.71
N ALA A 209 2.62 -2.21 2.11
CA ALA A 209 2.71 -3.47 2.85
C ALA A 209 3.01 -4.67 1.95
N CYS A 210 2.70 -4.55 0.65
CA CYS A 210 2.84 -5.63 -0.31
C CYS A 210 4.30 -5.89 -0.68
N SER A 211 4.62 -7.15 -1.01
CA SER A 211 5.84 -7.48 -1.74
C SER A 211 5.62 -7.37 -3.25
N THR A 212 6.71 -7.25 -4.01
CA THR A 212 6.65 -7.27 -5.48
C THR A 212 5.97 -8.55 -5.98
N GLU A 213 6.31 -9.70 -5.41
CA GLU A 213 5.66 -10.97 -5.74
C GLU A 213 4.16 -10.96 -5.47
N GLU A 214 3.76 -10.41 -4.33
CA GLU A 214 2.35 -10.27 -3.97
C GLU A 214 1.58 -9.43 -4.98
N LEU A 215 2.07 -8.24 -5.35
CA LEU A 215 1.41 -7.38 -6.35
C LEU A 215 1.15 -8.13 -7.65
N HIS A 216 2.13 -8.89 -8.14
CA HIS A 216 1.97 -9.69 -9.36
C HIS A 216 0.97 -10.84 -9.19
N ARG A 217 0.98 -11.53 -8.03
CA ARG A 217 0.06 -12.64 -7.76
C ARG A 217 -1.38 -12.19 -7.58
N GLN A 218 -1.58 -11.03 -6.96
CA GLN A 218 -2.93 -10.48 -6.76
C GLN A 218 -3.62 -10.13 -8.08
N LEU A 219 -2.88 -9.95 -9.16
CA LEU A 219 -3.41 -9.70 -10.50
C LEU A 219 -3.65 -10.98 -11.32
N ARG A 220 -3.55 -12.18 -10.71
CA ARG A 220 -3.79 -13.46 -11.44
C ARG A 220 -5.21 -13.55 -12.02
N PHE A 221 -6.21 -13.00 -11.31
CA PHE A 221 -7.58 -12.98 -11.80
C PHE A 221 -7.69 -12.26 -13.15
N ALA A 222 -7.00 -11.14 -13.32
CA ALA A 222 -7.00 -10.40 -14.58
C ALA A 222 -6.45 -11.25 -15.75
N ARG A 223 -5.46 -12.09 -15.48
CA ARG A 223 -4.84 -12.95 -16.49
C ARG A 223 -5.60 -14.25 -16.77
N GLU A 224 -6.26 -14.82 -15.77
CA GLU A 224 -6.74 -16.22 -15.78
C GLU A 224 -8.25 -16.34 -15.88
N SER A 225 -9.03 -15.30 -15.54
CA SER A 225 -10.49 -15.36 -15.49
C SER A 225 -11.17 -15.52 -16.84
N GLY A 226 -10.48 -15.18 -17.93
CA GLY A 226 -11.06 -15.10 -19.29
C GLY A 226 -12.06 -13.93 -19.46
N LEU A 227 -12.09 -12.97 -18.52
CA LEU A 227 -12.83 -11.72 -18.63
C LEU A 227 -11.94 -10.62 -19.22
N PRO A 228 -12.53 -9.62 -19.89
CA PRO A 228 -11.78 -8.47 -20.43
C PRO A 228 -11.42 -7.48 -19.30
N VAL A 229 -10.40 -7.80 -18.50
CA VAL A 229 -9.96 -6.95 -17.39
C VAL A 229 -8.85 -6.01 -17.88
N THR A 230 -9.18 -4.76 -18.12
CA THR A 230 -8.26 -3.75 -18.67
C THR A 230 -8.05 -2.55 -17.76
N SER A 231 -8.87 -2.40 -16.72
CA SER A 231 -8.78 -1.34 -15.73
C SER A 231 -8.57 -1.87 -14.33
N ALA A 232 -8.07 -1.01 -13.47
CA ALA A 232 -8.02 -1.17 -12.02
C ALA A 232 -8.71 0.03 -11.34
N MET A 233 -9.23 -0.18 -10.16
CA MET A 233 -9.65 0.90 -9.26
C MET A 233 -8.80 0.86 -7.99
N HIS A 234 -8.40 2.03 -7.54
CA HIS A 234 -7.70 2.23 -6.27
C HIS A 234 -8.40 3.36 -5.53
N THR A 235 -9.42 2.97 -4.77
CA THR A 235 -10.37 3.89 -4.14
C THR A 235 -10.10 3.96 -2.65
N ASP A 236 -10.30 5.12 -2.06
CA ASP A 236 -10.13 5.43 -0.66
C ASP A 236 -8.67 5.66 -0.23
N VAL A 237 -7.75 4.85 -0.68
CA VAL A 237 -6.32 4.88 -0.32
C VAL A 237 -5.60 6.02 -1.06
N PRO A 238 -4.90 6.92 -0.34
CA PRO A 238 -4.34 8.14 -0.93
C PRO A 238 -2.89 7.99 -1.40
N GLY A 239 -2.64 7.02 -2.25
CA GLY A 239 -1.34 6.75 -2.84
C GLY A 239 -1.12 5.29 -3.17
N ALA A 240 -0.03 4.98 -3.83
CA ALA A 240 0.39 3.61 -4.15
C ALA A 240 1.87 3.54 -4.52
N VAL A 241 2.50 2.40 -4.27
CA VAL A 241 3.91 2.18 -4.67
C VAL A 241 4.07 2.13 -6.18
N VAL A 242 5.21 2.60 -6.65
CA VAL A 242 5.55 2.61 -8.09
C VAL A 242 5.51 1.24 -8.74
N GLY A 243 5.80 0.17 -8.00
CA GLY A 243 5.73 -1.22 -8.49
C GLY A 243 4.33 -1.66 -8.93
N LEU A 244 3.28 -0.95 -8.52
CA LEU A 244 1.92 -1.21 -9.00
C LEU A 244 1.78 -0.97 -10.51
N VAL A 245 2.49 0.02 -11.07
CA VAL A 245 2.48 0.30 -12.52
C VAL A 245 3.00 -0.90 -13.31
N ASP A 246 4.13 -1.47 -12.87
CA ASP A 246 4.73 -2.64 -13.53
C ASP A 246 3.85 -3.89 -13.38
N ALA A 247 3.28 -4.11 -12.20
CA ALA A 247 2.40 -5.24 -11.96
C ALA A 247 1.12 -5.17 -12.81
N LEU A 248 0.48 -4.01 -12.90
CA LEU A 248 -0.69 -3.76 -13.74
C LEU A 248 -0.36 -3.95 -15.22
N SER A 249 0.74 -3.35 -15.69
CA SER A 249 1.20 -3.49 -17.08
C SER A 249 1.47 -4.95 -17.45
N ALA A 250 2.14 -5.71 -16.57
CA ALA A 250 2.40 -7.15 -16.77
C ALA A 250 1.11 -7.99 -16.80
N ALA A 251 0.03 -7.52 -16.19
CA ALA A 251 -1.28 -8.16 -16.25
C ALA A 251 -2.14 -7.71 -17.45
N GLY A 252 -1.62 -6.82 -18.31
CA GLY A 252 -2.36 -6.25 -19.44
C GLY A 252 -3.35 -5.15 -19.04
N VAL A 253 -3.26 -4.63 -17.83
CA VAL A 253 -4.10 -3.55 -17.30
C VAL A 253 -3.47 -2.21 -17.65
N ARG A 254 -4.22 -1.35 -18.34
CA ARG A 254 -3.72 -0.08 -18.88
C ARG A 254 -4.25 1.16 -18.13
N TYR A 255 -5.30 1.00 -17.34
CA TYR A 255 -6.09 2.08 -16.78
C TYR A 255 -6.20 1.95 -15.26
N LEU A 256 -6.08 3.07 -14.56
CA LEU A 256 -6.27 3.14 -13.11
C LEU A 256 -7.21 4.30 -12.76
N ALA A 257 -8.34 3.99 -12.18
CA ALA A 257 -9.22 5.00 -11.59
C ALA A 257 -8.95 5.08 -10.08
N ALA A 258 -8.22 6.11 -9.66
CA ALA A 258 -7.91 6.38 -8.26
C ALA A 258 -8.87 7.43 -7.67
N ALA A 259 -9.14 7.34 -6.37
CA ALA A 259 -9.90 8.34 -5.63
C ALA A 259 -9.46 8.39 -4.18
N HIS A 260 -9.02 9.54 -3.72
CA HIS A 260 -8.61 9.73 -2.35
C HIS A 260 -9.80 9.91 -1.41
N ASN A 261 -9.66 9.40 -0.20
CA ASN A 261 -10.50 9.81 0.91
C ASN A 261 -9.91 11.08 1.54
N TRP A 262 -10.71 12.13 1.57
CA TRP A 262 -10.33 13.39 2.20
C TRP A 262 -10.59 13.41 3.71
N ALA A 263 -11.37 12.48 4.22
CA ALA A 263 -11.48 12.22 5.64
C ALA A 263 -10.22 11.45 6.05
N GLY A 264 -9.34 12.04 6.65
CA GLY A 264 -8.05 11.46 6.97
C GLY A 264 -6.98 12.53 6.83
N ARG A 265 -5.74 12.15 6.85
CA ARG A 265 -4.59 13.05 6.83
C ARG A 265 -4.06 13.30 5.41
N SER A 266 -4.82 12.90 4.42
CA SER A 266 -4.41 12.74 3.03
C SER A 266 -4.79 13.92 2.14
N VAL A 267 -4.54 15.13 2.58
CA VAL A 267 -4.87 16.31 1.77
C VAL A 267 -3.60 17.01 1.32
N PRO A 268 -2.98 16.54 0.25
CA PRO A 268 -1.70 17.09 -0.23
C PRO A 268 -1.77 18.60 -0.46
N TYR A 269 -2.90 19.11 -0.94
CA TYR A 269 -3.07 20.53 -1.23
C TYR A 269 -3.10 21.44 0.00
N LEU A 270 -3.53 20.93 1.15
CA LEU A 270 -3.55 21.73 2.39
C LEU A 270 -2.16 21.92 2.98
N HIS A 271 -1.19 21.13 2.52
CA HIS A 271 0.16 21.14 3.06
C HIS A 271 1.19 21.68 2.07
N GLY A 272 0.74 22.43 1.05
CA GLY A 272 1.61 23.05 0.07
C GLY A 272 2.17 22.08 -0.99
N GLY A 273 1.59 20.89 -1.11
CA GLY A 273 1.97 19.93 -2.14
C GLY A 273 1.61 20.41 -3.55
N ASP A 274 2.39 19.97 -4.53
CA ASP A 274 2.15 20.24 -5.92
C ASP A 274 0.82 19.63 -6.38
N LYS A 275 0.17 20.32 -7.31
CA LYS A 275 -1.08 19.85 -7.89
C LYS A 275 -0.86 18.69 -8.82
N LEU A 276 -1.71 17.70 -8.70
CA LEU A 276 -1.82 16.59 -9.63
C LEU A 276 -2.79 16.96 -10.74
N THR A 277 -2.31 17.08 -11.98
CA THR A 277 -3.17 17.23 -13.15
C THR A 277 -3.91 15.93 -13.45
N ARG A 278 -5.10 16.01 -14.07
CA ARG A 278 -5.92 14.82 -14.33
C ARG A 278 -6.74 14.94 -15.61
N PRO A 279 -6.89 13.84 -16.34
CA PRO A 279 -6.14 12.58 -16.18
C PRO A 279 -4.65 12.77 -16.47
N PHE A 280 -3.83 11.78 -16.11
CA PHE A 280 -2.39 11.82 -16.36
C PHE A 280 -1.85 10.44 -16.70
N ARG A 281 -0.62 10.36 -17.20
CA ARG A 281 0.12 9.11 -17.40
C ARG A 281 1.07 8.92 -16.23
N TRP A 282 0.92 7.77 -15.53
CA TRP A 282 1.82 7.42 -14.45
C TRP A 282 2.89 6.46 -14.97
N ARG A 283 4.14 6.89 -14.90
CA ARG A 283 5.29 6.16 -15.43
C ARG A 283 6.17 5.62 -14.31
N ALA A 284 6.45 4.32 -14.36
CA ALA A 284 7.48 3.70 -13.54
C ALA A 284 8.88 3.92 -14.12
N PRO A 285 9.96 3.77 -13.32
CA PRO A 285 11.34 3.80 -13.82
C PRO A 285 11.63 2.77 -14.93
N SER A 286 10.89 1.69 -14.97
CA SER A 286 10.90 0.69 -16.05
C SER A 286 10.53 1.25 -17.43
N GLY A 287 9.86 2.41 -17.48
CA GLY A 287 9.26 2.97 -18.67
C GLY A 287 7.84 2.51 -18.95
N ASN A 288 7.30 1.56 -18.17
CA ASN A 288 5.88 1.21 -18.26
C ASN A 288 5.01 2.37 -17.81
N GLU A 289 3.88 2.54 -18.49
CA GLU A 289 2.92 3.60 -18.19
C GLU A 289 1.51 3.04 -18.06
N ILE A 290 0.73 3.64 -17.16
CA ILE A 290 -0.71 3.47 -17.08
C ILE A 290 -1.40 4.82 -17.12
N LEU A 291 -2.60 4.86 -17.71
CA LEU A 291 -3.42 6.07 -17.76
C LEU A 291 -4.24 6.16 -16.46
N VAL A 292 -4.12 7.26 -15.74
CA VAL A 292 -4.74 7.46 -14.43
C VAL A 292 -5.81 8.56 -14.51
N TRP A 293 -7.01 8.25 -14.03
CA TRP A 293 -7.97 9.26 -13.58
C TRP A 293 -7.91 9.34 -12.06
N PHE A 294 -7.70 10.54 -11.57
CA PHE A 294 -7.64 10.80 -10.14
C PHE A 294 -8.82 11.68 -9.73
N THR A 295 -9.76 11.12 -8.97
CA THR A 295 -10.86 11.88 -8.40
C THR A 295 -10.43 12.46 -7.06
N ASP A 296 -10.55 13.75 -6.93
CA ASP A 296 -10.11 14.50 -5.78
C ASP A 296 -11.12 15.64 -5.56
N THR A 297 -12.11 15.37 -4.77
CA THR A 297 -13.16 16.35 -4.46
C THR A 297 -13.11 16.78 -3.01
N PRO A 298 -13.46 18.05 -2.72
CA PRO A 298 -13.48 18.56 -1.35
C PRO A 298 -14.61 17.97 -0.49
N HIS A 299 -15.34 16.99 -0.99
CA HIS A 299 -16.53 16.48 -0.33
C HIS A 299 -16.24 15.28 0.59
N GLY A 300 -14.97 14.96 0.81
CA GLY A 300 -14.53 13.88 1.66
C GLY A 300 -14.52 12.51 0.97
N MET A 301 -15.55 12.19 0.22
CA MET A 301 -15.68 10.90 -0.48
C MET A 301 -15.60 11.11 -1.99
N ALA A 302 -14.39 11.18 -2.52
CA ALA A 302 -14.13 11.46 -3.93
C ALA A 302 -14.79 10.44 -4.89
N TYR A 303 -15.08 9.24 -4.41
CA TYR A 303 -15.74 8.19 -5.18
C TYR A 303 -17.28 8.33 -5.26
N MET A 304 -17.87 9.36 -4.65
CA MET A 304 -19.31 9.70 -4.71
C MET A 304 -19.59 11.06 -5.35
N GLU A 305 -18.70 11.55 -6.20
CA GLU A 305 -18.80 12.89 -6.79
C GLU A 305 -20.13 13.11 -7.51
N GLY A 306 -20.59 12.12 -8.28
CA GLY A 306 -21.85 12.19 -9.00
C GLY A 306 -23.09 12.17 -8.11
N ASN A 307 -23.00 11.63 -6.89
CA ASN A 307 -24.08 11.71 -5.90
C ASN A 307 -24.30 13.16 -5.44
N THR A 308 -23.22 13.93 -5.29
CA THR A 308 -23.29 15.34 -4.89
C THR A 308 -24.14 16.16 -5.86
N VAL A 309 -24.03 15.88 -7.15
CA VAL A 309 -24.77 16.58 -8.21
C VAL A 309 -26.11 15.93 -8.56
N GLY A 310 -26.61 15.02 -7.73
CA GLY A 310 -27.97 14.50 -7.80
C GLY A 310 -28.18 13.32 -8.75
N LEU A 311 -27.13 12.72 -9.31
CA LEU A 311 -27.25 11.62 -10.27
C LEU A 311 -27.78 10.31 -9.68
N THR A 312 -27.86 10.20 -8.36
CA THR A 312 -28.46 9.07 -7.63
C THR A 312 -29.77 9.43 -6.95
N ASP A 313 -30.18 10.69 -6.99
CA ASP A 313 -31.37 11.19 -6.31
C ASP A 313 -32.57 11.30 -7.30
N SER A 314 -32.55 12.31 -8.18
CA SER A 314 -33.61 12.55 -9.13
C SER A 314 -33.12 13.29 -10.36
N TYR A 315 -33.92 13.18 -11.45
CA TYR A 315 -33.66 13.95 -12.67
C TYR A 315 -33.63 15.44 -12.39
N GLU A 316 -34.61 15.97 -11.64
CA GLU A 316 -34.77 17.37 -11.34
C GLU A 316 -33.56 17.94 -10.59
N LEU A 317 -33.07 17.22 -9.64
CA LEU A 317 -31.86 17.62 -8.88
C LEU A 317 -30.61 17.60 -9.78
N ALA A 318 -30.44 16.53 -10.57
CA ALA A 318 -29.34 16.43 -11.52
C ALA A 318 -29.40 17.54 -12.59
N ASP A 319 -30.59 17.86 -13.11
CA ASP A 319 -30.79 18.92 -14.08
C ASP A 319 -30.42 20.30 -13.52
N ASP A 320 -30.66 20.55 -12.24
CA ASP A 320 -30.23 21.80 -11.58
C ASP A 320 -28.73 21.84 -11.33
N LEU A 321 -28.14 20.76 -10.74
CA LEU A 321 -26.82 20.83 -10.17
C LEU A 321 -25.70 20.47 -11.14
N LEU A 322 -25.85 19.44 -11.97
CA LEU A 322 -24.79 19.00 -12.88
C LEU A 322 -24.33 20.09 -13.85
N PRO A 323 -25.21 20.85 -14.52
CA PRO A 323 -24.76 21.93 -15.41
C PRO A 323 -23.98 23.03 -14.66
N ARG A 324 -24.37 23.32 -13.43
CA ARG A 324 -23.67 24.29 -12.58
C ARG A 324 -22.27 23.76 -12.20
N TYR A 325 -22.18 22.50 -11.87
CA TYR A 325 -20.92 21.85 -11.55
C TYR A 325 -19.95 21.91 -12.74
N LEU A 326 -20.43 21.57 -13.94
CA LEU A 326 -19.62 21.63 -15.16
C LEU A 326 -19.17 23.05 -15.51
N ALA A 327 -20.03 24.06 -15.30
CA ALA A 327 -19.69 25.49 -15.47
C ALA A 327 -18.60 25.91 -14.45
N ALA A 328 -18.71 25.45 -13.23
CA ALA A 328 -17.74 25.74 -12.17
C ALA A 328 -16.38 25.08 -12.45
N LEU A 329 -16.36 23.84 -12.90
CA LEU A 329 -15.12 23.16 -13.32
C LEU A 329 -14.38 23.93 -14.42
N ALA A 330 -15.12 24.42 -15.41
CA ALA A 330 -14.56 25.16 -16.55
C ALA A 330 -13.97 26.52 -16.15
N THR A 331 -14.47 27.15 -15.10
CA THR A 331 -14.13 28.55 -14.74
C THR A 331 -13.31 28.66 -13.46
N ARG A 332 -13.50 27.76 -12.52
CA ARG A 332 -12.86 27.80 -11.19
C ARG A 332 -11.90 26.65 -10.94
N GLY A 333 -11.93 25.65 -11.80
CA GLY A 333 -11.03 24.52 -11.78
C GLY A 333 -11.53 23.31 -10.97
N TYR A 334 -10.74 22.25 -11.05
CA TYR A 334 -10.95 20.98 -10.37
C TYR A 334 -9.90 20.82 -9.24
N PRO A 335 -10.24 20.25 -8.11
CA PRO A 335 -11.59 19.91 -7.64
C PRO A 335 -12.41 21.16 -7.31
N TYR A 336 -13.71 21.11 -7.60
CA TYR A 336 -14.60 22.20 -7.26
C TYR A 336 -15.49 21.86 -6.08
N GLY A 337 -15.62 22.81 -5.17
CA GLY A 337 -16.60 22.81 -4.10
C GLY A 337 -16.06 23.44 -2.82
N PRO A 338 -16.94 23.94 -1.95
CA PRO A 338 -16.56 24.29 -0.60
C PRO A 338 -16.16 23.04 0.18
N GLY A 339 -15.15 23.12 1.00
CA GLY A 339 -14.71 21.99 1.83
C GLY A 339 -15.82 21.53 2.77
N THR A 340 -16.13 20.25 2.74
CA THR A 340 -17.20 19.65 3.54
C THR A 340 -16.83 19.57 5.01
N PHE A 341 -15.54 19.40 5.30
CA PHE A 341 -15.03 19.21 6.64
C PHE A 341 -14.28 20.42 7.19
N GLY A 342 -14.51 21.61 6.63
CA GLY A 342 -13.95 22.86 7.12
C GLY A 342 -12.44 23.05 6.91
N TRP A 343 -11.79 22.17 6.19
CA TRP A 343 -10.33 22.14 6.01
C TRP A 343 -9.85 22.58 4.63
N GLN A 344 -10.78 22.98 3.77
CA GLN A 344 -10.42 23.70 2.55
C GLN A 344 -10.71 25.17 2.70
N GLY A 345 -9.65 25.93 2.85
CA GLY A 345 -9.76 27.38 2.73
C GLY A 345 -10.18 27.79 1.31
N PRO A 346 -10.73 29.01 1.15
CA PRO A 346 -11.02 29.59 -0.16
C PRO A 346 -9.79 29.71 -1.06
N ASP A 347 -8.60 29.58 -0.49
CA ASP A 347 -7.30 29.77 -1.15
C ASP A 347 -6.68 28.45 -1.64
N ALA A 348 -7.38 27.30 -1.55
CA ALA A 348 -6.88 26.05 -2.13
C ALA A 348 -6.57 26.26 -3.62
N PRO A 349 -5.36 25.95 -4.08
CA PRO A 349 -4.95 26.21 -5.45
C PRO A 349 -5.81 25.37 -6.41
N ARG A 350 -6.45 26.04 -7.37
CA ARG A 350 -7.33 25.43 -8.37
C ARG A 350 -6.89 25.85 -9.75
N GLU A 351 -6.94 24.92 -10.70
CA GLU A 351 -6.69 25.20 -12.11
C GLU A 351 -7.95 24.91 -12.91
N PRO A 352 -8.27 25.76 -13.91
CA PRO A 352 -9.39 25.48 -14.80
C PRO A 352 -9.25 24.08 -15.39
N TYR A 353 -10.32 23.31 -15.36
CA TYR A 353 -10.32 22.00 -15.99
C TYR A 353 -10.44 22.16 -17.49
N GLU A 354 -9.45 21.72 -18.25
CA GLU A 354 -9.34 22.07 -19.68
C GLU A 354 -10.02 21.10 -20.64
N LEU A 355 -10.28 19.86 -20.20
CA LEU A 355 -10.88 18.85 -21.05
C LEU A 355 -12.40 19.01 -21.13
N ASP A 356 -12.99 18.48 -22.18
CA ASP A 356 -14.45 18.45 -22.43
C ASP A 356 -15.06 17.08 -22.06
N VAL A 357 -14.32 16.25 -21.35
CA VAL A 357 -14.70 14.93 -20.89
C VAL A 357 -14.53 14.83 -19.38
N LEU A 358 -15.46 14.15 -18.70
CA LEU A 358 -15.41 13.96 -17.25
C LEU A 358 -15.76 12.52 -16.88
N HIS A 359 -14.95 11.93 -16.02
CA HIS A 359 -15.26 10.68 -15.30
C HIS A 359 -15.99 11.05 -14.02
N LEU A 360 -17.20 10.58 -13.84
CA LEU A 360 -18.05 10.95 -12.71
C LEU A 360 -18.55 9.68 -12.02
N ARG A 361 -18.04 9.41 -10.83
CA ARG A 361 -18.40 8.23 -10.05
C ARG A 361 -19.70 8.42 -9.31
N VAL A 362 -20.51 7.35 -9.26
CA VAL A 362 -21.76 7.30 -8.48
C VAL A 362 -21.85 5.98 -7.72
N GLN A 363 -22.41 6.03 -6.53
CA GLN A 363 -22.81 4.86 -5.75
C GLN A 363 -24.33 4.86 -5.56
N GLY A 364 -24.94 3.69 -5.37
CA GLY A 364 -26.39 3.53 -5.30
C GLY A 364 -27.09 4.26 -4.15
N ALA A 365 -26.33 4.52 -3.05
CA ALA A 365 -26.72 5.36 -1.94
C ALA A 365 -25.55 6.26 -1.55
N HIS A 366 -25.81 7.25 -0.69
CA HIS A 366 -24.74 8.09 -0.14
C HIS A 366 -24.00 7.37 1.01
N ALA A 367 -23.45 6.21 0.70
CA ALA A 367 -22.74 5.35 1.67
C ALA A 367 -21.81 4.38 0.96
N ASP A 368 -20.77 3.94 1.66
CA ASP A 368 -19.92 2.84 1.25
C ASP A 368 -20.69 1.52 1.25
N ASN A 369 -20.20 0.54 0.53
CA ASN A 369 -20.86 -0.76 0.39
C ASN A 369 -22.32 -0.65 -0.08
N ALA A 370 -22.66 0.34 -0.93
CA ALA A 370 -24.01 0.57 -1.43
C ALA A 370 -24.29 -0.24 -2.70
N GLY A 371 -25.50 -0.77 -2.81
CA GLY A 371 -25.94 -1.60 -3.93
C GLY A 371 -26.20 -0.84 -5.24
N PRO A 372 -26.31 -1.55 -6.36
CA PRO A 372 -26.63 -0.95 -7.65
C PRO A 372 -28.04 -0.37 -7.68
N SER A 373 -28.21 0.70 -8.46
CA SER A 373 -29.49 1.40 -8.67
C SER A 373 -29.71 1.66 -10.15
N ILE A 374 -30.96 1.59 -10.60
CA ILE A 374 -31.34 1.96 -11.97
C ILE A 374 -31.41 3.49 -12.17
N VAL A 375 -31.40 4.25 -11.09
CA VAL A 375 -31.63 5.71 -11.10
C VAL A 375 -30.64 6.45 -11.98
N PRO A 376 -29.30 6.25 -11.90
CA PRO A 376 -28.35 6.95 -12.76
C PRO A 376 -28.61 6.70 -14.25
N ALA A 377 -28.88 5.45 -14.63
CA ALA A 377 -29.22 5.08 -16.01
C ALA A 377 -30.54 5.74 -16.50
N SER A 378 -31.56 5.76 -15.63
CA SER A 378 -32.83 6.42 -15.91
C SER A 378 -32.69 7.93 -16.08
N ILE A 379 -31.86 8.57 -15.27
CA ILE A 379 -31.50 10.00 -15.39
C ILE A 379 -30.79 10.23 -16.73
N ALA A 380 -29.77 9.44 -17.06
CA ALA A 380 -29.04 9.58 -18.31
C ALA A 380 -29.96 9.43 -19.54
N ARG A 381 -30.91 8.49 -19.51
CA ARG A 381 -31.89 8.29 -20.57
C ARG A 381 -32.76 9.54 -20.79
N ARG A 382 -33.43 10.02 -19.72
CA ARG A 382 -34.31 11.22 -19.78
C ARG A 382 -33.53 12.47 -20.15
N TRP A 383 -32.29 12.58 -19.62
CA TRP A 383 -31.39 13.67 -19.91
C TRP A 383 -31.07 13.77 -21.41
N ASN A 384 -30.61 12.68 -22.01
CA ASN A 384 -30.21 12.62 -23.40
C ASN A 384 -31.40 12.78 -24.38
N GLU A 385 -32.63 12.52 -23.91
CA GLU A 385 -33.86 12.85 -24.66
C GLU A 385 -34.12 14.38 -24.69
N GLN A 386 -33.81 15.09 -23.62
CA GLN A 386 -34.04 16.52 -23.47
C GLN A 386 -32.89 17.38 -23.98
N TRP A 387 -31.65 16.99 -23.63
CA TRP A 387 -30.44 17.76 -23.87
C TRP A 387 -29.51 17.04 -24.85
N ALA A 388 -28.96 17.80 -25.81
CA ALA A 388 -27.88 17.28 -26.67
C ALA A 388 -26.52 17.29 -25.95
N TRP A 389 -26.31 18.31 -25.13
CA TRP A 389 -25.13 18.49 -24.31
C TRP A 389 -25.47 19.07 -22.93
N PRO A 390 -24.73 18.68 -21.83
CA PRO A 390 -23.76 17.58 -21.75
C PRO A 390 -24.35 16.26 -22.25
N ARG A 391 -23.54 15.46 -22.91
CA ARG A 391 -23.93 14.08 -23.20
C ARG A 391 -23.63 13.19 -22.01
N LEU A 392 -24.64 12.65 -21.37
CA LEU A 392 -24.48 11.68 -20.31
C LEU A 392 -24.30 10.29 -20.92
N ARG A 393 -23.24 9.59 -20.49
CA ARG A 393 -22.96 8.22 -20.90
C ARG A 393 -22.94 7.35 -19.64
N SER A 394 -23.91 6.46 -19.50
CA SER A 394 -23.81 5.37 -18.53
C SER A 394 -22.63 4.51 -18.97
N ALA A 395 -21.62 4.35 -18.13
CA ALA A 395 -20.30 3.87 -18.53
C ALA A 395 -19.67 2.93 -17.48
N VAL A 396 -18.71 2.16 -17.92
CA VAL A 396 -17.70 1.51 -17.07
C VAL A 396 -16.37 2.27 -17.18
N ASN A 397 -15.40 1.99 -16.33
CA ASN A 397 -14.12 2.71 -16.34
C ASN A 397 -13.44 2.69 -17.70
N SER A 398 -13.36 1.54 -18.34
CA SER A 398 -12.67 1.38 -19.63
C SER A 398 -13.28 2.23 -20.75
N ASP A 399 -14.57 2.54 -20.72
CA ASP A 399 -15.21 3.44 -21.71
C ASP A 399 -14.63 4.86 -21.65
N PHE A 400 -14.46 5.38 -20.43
CA PHE A 400 -13.87 6.70 -20.23
C PHE A 400 -12.41 6.73 -20.68
N PHE A 401 -11.62 5.76 -20.21
CA PHE A 401 -10.20 5.72 -20.51
C PHE A 401 -9.91 5.52 -22.00
N ALA A 402 -10.68 4.68 -22.68
CA ALA A 402 -10.57 4.51 -24.14
C ALA A 402 -10.85 5.82 -24.87
N HIS A 403 -11.86 6.58 -24.44
CA HIS A 403 -12.14 7.89 -25.01
C HIS A 403 -10.99 8.89 -24.78
N VAL A 404 -10.43 8.92 -23.58
CA VAL A 404 -9.28 9.78 -23.27
C VAL A 404 -8.05 9.38 -24.08
N GLU A 405 -7.78 8.07 -24.20
CA GLU A 405 -6.67 7.54 -24.99
C GLU A 405 -6.79 7.93 -26.46
N GLU A 406 -7.98 7.87 -27.03
CA GLU A 406 -8.24 8.23 -28.44
C GLU A 406 -8.14 9.73 -28.72
N HIS A 407 -8.60 10.58 -27.81
CA HIS A 407 -8.82 12.00 -28.10
C HIS A 407 -7.90 12.97 -27.37
N HIS A 408 -7.27 12.55 -26.27
CA HIS A 408 -6.57 13.48 -25.36
C HIS A 408 -5.16 13.02 -24.95
N LEU A 409 -4.70 11.81 -25.29
CA LEU A 409 -3.47 11.20 -24.79
C LEU A 409 -2.24 12.11 -24.91
N ASP A 410 -2.09 12.80 -26.05
CA ASP A 410 -0.92 13.66 -26.32
C ASP A 410 -0.90 14.94 -25.47
N ARG A 411 -2.00 15.28 -24.84
CA ARG A 411 -2.14 16.48 -23.99
C ARG A 411 -1.90 16.20 -22.52
N LEU A 412 -1.77 14.92 -22.14
CA LEU A 412 -1.70 14.53 -20.75
C LEU A 412 -0.30 14.67 -20.19
N ALA A 413 -0.21 15.20 -18.98
CA ALA A 413 1.02 15.21 -18.22
C ALA A 413 1.51 13.77 -17.94
N VAL A 414 2.82 13.61 -17.81
CA VAL A 414 3.45 12.39 -17.29
C VAL A 414 3.97 12.70 -15.90
N HIS A 415 3.54 11.91 -14.92
CA HIS A 415 4.12 11.92 -13.59
C HIS A 415 4.90 10.63 -13.38
N GLU A 416 6.08 10.73 -12.81
CA GLU A 416 7.03 9.63 -12.67
C GLU A 416 7.31 9.29 -11.21
N GLY A 417 7.62 8.02 -10.95
CA GLY A 417 8.11 7.54 -9.67
C GLY A 417 7.03 7.13 -8.69
N ASP A 418 7.39 7.13 -7.43
CA ASP A 418 6.54 6.62 -6.35
C ASP A 418 5.44 7.63 -5.97
N TRP A 419 4.24 7.10 -5.66
CA TRP A 419 3.12 7.88 -5.18
C TRP A 419 2.80 7.50 -3.73
N THR A 420 3.75 7.78 -2.83
CA THR A 420 3.69 7.33 -1.44
C THR A 420 2.36 7.62 -0.77
N ASP A 421 1.73 6.55 -0.28
CA ASP A 421 0.44 6.59 0.41
C ASP A 421 0.51 7.35 1.74
N TRP A 422 -0.38 8.32 1.91
CA TRP A 422 -0.52 9.08 3.15
C TRP A 422 -0.99 8.24 4.34
N TRP A 423 -1.65 7.12 4.08
CA TRP A 423 -2.18 6.22 5.10
C TRP A 423 -1.23 5.06 5.44
N ALA A 424 -0.08 4.99 4.77
CA ALA A 424 0.92 3.96 5.07
C ALA A 424 1.41 3.99 6.53
N ASP A 425 1.28 5.12 7.23
CA ASP A 425 1.58 5.20 8.67
C ASP A 425 0.66 4.31 9.53
N GLY A 426 -0.52 3.97 9.04
CA GLY A 426 -1.40 2.97 9.65
C GLY A 426 -0.78 1.58 9.76
N LEU A 427 0.22 1.26 8.95
CA LEU A 427 0.97 0.00 9.10
C LEU A 427 1.58 -0.15 10.50
N GLY A 428 2.00 0.96 11.11
CA GLY A 428 2.49 0.98 12.50
C GLY A 428 1.41 0.73 13.54
N SER A 429 0.12 0.97 13.21
CA SER A 429 -1.01 0.71 14.10
C SER A 429 -1.43 -0.77 14.14
N GLY A 430 -0.87 -1.60 13.25
CA GLY A 430 -1.01 -3.05 13.21
C GLY A 430 0.35 -3.77 13.24
N ALA A 431 1.33 -3.28 13.99
CA ALA A 431 2.74 -3.69 13.90
C ALA A 431 2.97 -5.21 14.07
N ARG A 432 2.27 -5.85 15.02
CA ARG A 432 2.44 -7.29 15.27
C ARG A 432 1.97 -8.16 14.10
N PRO A 433 0.71 -8.06 13.60
CA PRO A 433 0.28 -8.84 12.45
C PRO A 433 1.03 -8.44 11.17
N LEU A 434 1.40 -7.17 10.99
CA LEU A 434 2.26 -6.74 9.88
C LEU A 434 3.61 -7.48 9.89
N GLY A 435 4.23 -7.62 11.06
CA GLY A 435 5.46 -8.39 11.21
C GLY A 435 5.30 -9.85 10.76
N TYR A 436 4.16 -10.48 11.03
CA TYR A 436 3.85 -11.83 10.55
C TYR A 436 3.67 -11.86 9.03
N VAL A 437 2.95 -10.89 8.44
CA VAL A 437 2.82 -10.76 6.98
C VAL A 437 4.18 -10.69 6.30
N ARG A 438 5.08 -9.84 6.79
CA ARG A 438 6.41 -9.66 6.19
C ARG A 438 7.29 -10.91 6.28
N ARG A 439 7.18 -11.64 7.39
CA ARG A 439 7.84 -12.97 7.52
C ARG A 439 7.23 -14.00 6.58
N ALA A 440 5.90 -14.03 6.46
CA ALA A 440 5.21 -14.93 5.53
C ALA A 440 5.64 -14.67 4.08
N GLN A 441 5.69 -13.41 3.65
CA GLN A 441 6.16 -13.04 2.30
C GLN A 441 7.58 -13.56 2.02
N SER A 442 8.49 -13.48 3.01
CA SER A 442 9.85 -14.02 2.89
C SER A 442 9.88 -15.55 2.85
N ALA A 443 9.14 -16.21 3.76
CA ALA A 443 9.11 -17.66 3.88
C ALA A 443 8.45 -18.34 2.67
N LEU A 444 7.35 -17.78 2.14
CA LEU A 444 6.64 -18.30 0.97
C LEU A 444 7.55 -18.37 -0.26
N ARG A 445 8.37 -17.35 -0.48
CA ARG A 445 9.32 -17.32 -1.58
C ARG A 445 10.36 -18.44 -1.48
N VAL A 446 10.92 -18.66 -0.31
CA VAL A 446 11.88 -19.74 -0.05
C VAL A 446 11.21 -21.10 -0.16
N ALA A 447 10.00 -21.23 0.41
CA ALA A 447 9.24 -22.48 0.35
C ALA A 447 8.92 -22.89 -1.10
N GLU A 448 8.39 -21.97 -1.92
CA GLU A 448 8.09 -22.24 -3.33
C GLU A 448 9.35 -22.67 -4.10
N THR A 449 10.47 -21.97 -3.88
CA THR A 449 11.76 -22.35 -4.47
C THR A 449 12.16 -23.77 -4.11
N LEU A 450 12.15 -24.14 -2.82
CA LEU A 450 12.55 -25.49 -2.38
C LEU A 450 11.64 -26.60 -2.94
N HIS A 451 10.32 -26.33 -3.01
CA HIS A 451 9.37 -27.27 -3.62
C HIS A 451 9.62 -27.41 -5.12
N THR A 452 9.86 -26.30 -5.81
CA THR A 452 10.16 -26.31 -7.26
C THR A 452 11.44 -27.11 -7.54
N LEU A 453 12.51 -26.90 -6.75
CA LEU A 453 13.76 -27.65 -6.82
C LEU A 453 13.56 -29.16 -6.54
N ALA A 454 12.57 -29.51 -5.75
CA ALA A 454 12.19 -30.90 -5.46
C ALA A 454 11.16 -31.46 -6.49
N GLY A 455 10.84 -30.73 -7.55
CA GLY A 455 9.89 -31.18 -8.58
C GLY A 455 8.42 -31.19 -8.14
N VAL A 456 8.04 -30.42 -7.14
CA VAL A 456 6.69 -30.39 -6.55
C VAL A 456 6.02 -29.04 -6.79
N ASP A 457 4.86 -29.07 -7.42
CA ASP A 457 4.02 -27.89 -7.60
C ASP A 457 3.22 -27.57 -6.33
N VAL A 458 3.42 -26.37 -5.79
CA VAL A 458 2.69 -25.81 -4.64
C VAL A 458 2.06 -24.45 -4.94
N THR A 459 1.96 -24.07 -6.21
CA THR A 459 1.46 -22.76 -6.64
C THR A 459 0.12 -22.43 -5.99
N GLY A 460 -0.83 -23.37 -5.97
CA GLY A 460 -2.14 -23.13 -5.37
C GLY A 460 -2.12 -22.89 -3.86
N GLN A 461 -1.23 -23.55 -3.11
CA GLN A 461 -1.06 -23.33 -1.68
C GLN A 461 -0.38 -21.98 -1.40
N VAL A 462 0.63 -21.64 -2.18
CA VAL A 462 1.33 -20.35 -2.09
C VAL A 462 0.36 -19.21 -2.42
N ASP A 463 -0.45 -19.34 -3.48
CA ASP A 463 -1.46 -18.35 -3.84
C ASP A 463 -2.51 -18.17 -2.73
N ALA A 464 -2.97 -19.26 -2.11
CA ALA A 464 -3.91 -19.18 -0.99
C ALA A 464 -3.33 -18.45 0.22
N ALA A 465 -2.06 -18.68 0.54
CA ALA A 465 -1.38 -17.95 1.61
C ALA A 465 -1.24 -16.45 1.27
N TYR A 466 -0.90 -16.11 0.02
CA TYR A 466 -0.89 -14.72 -0.45
C TYR A 466 -2.28 -14.07 -0.46
N ASP A 467 -3.36 -14.82 -0.65
CA ASP A 467 -4.73 -14.28 -0.48
C ASP A 467 -4.99 -13.86 0.98
N GLY A 468 -4.49 -14.62 1.95
CA GLY A 468 -4.52 -14.23 3.37
C GLY A 468 -3.71 -12.97 3.66
N VAL A 469 -2.51 -12.86 3.07
CA VAL A 469 -1.68 -11.66 3.14
C VAL A 469 -2.40 -10.45 2.56
N ALA A 470 -2.97 -10.57 1.37
CA ALA A 470 -3.68 -9.48 0.69
C ALA A 470 -4.94 -9.05 1.46
N LEU A 471 -5.66 -9.99 2.08
CA LEU A 471 -6.81 -9.67 2.93
C LEU A 471 -6.40 -8.82 4.13
N PHE A 472 -5.21 -9.06 4.72
CA PHE A 472 -4.69 -8.18 5.77
C PHE A 472 -4.25 -6.82 5.23
N ASN A 473 -3.61 -6.79 4.05
CA ASN A 473 -3.11 -5.56 3.43
C ASN A 473 -4.22 -4.71 2.78
N GLU A 474 -5.46 -5.20 2.72
CA GLU A 474 -6.62 -4.41 2.32
C GLU A 474 -6.86 -3.28 3.32
N HIS A 475 -7.28 -2.10 2.82
CA HIS A 475 -7.26 -0.83 3.55
C HIS A 475 -8.20 -0.74 4.76
N THR A 476 -9.24 -1.56 4.80
CA THR A 476 -10.22 -1.56 5.89
C THR A 476 -9.80 -2.54 6.98
N TRP A 477 -8.90 -2.14 7.86
CA TRP A 477 -8.36 -3.04 8.88
C TRP A 477 -9.31 -3.37 10.02
N GLY A 478 -10.34 -2.55 10.27
CA GLY A 478 -11.30 -2.80 11.34
C GLY A 478 -12.58 -1.99 11.20
N ALA A 479 -13.26 -1.75 12.31
CA ALA A 479 -14.53 -1.02 12.38
C ALA A 479 -14.33 0.49 12.31
N ALA A 480 -15.37 1.20 11.89
CA ALA A 480 -15.45 2.66 11.97
C ALA A 480 -15.24 3.19 13.39
N ASN A 481 -15.73 2.46 14.40
CA ASN A 481 -15.51 2.78 15.79
C ASN A 481 -14.74 1.66 16.50
N PRO A 482 -13.42 1.79 16.71
CA PRO A 482 -12.60 0.77 17.34
C PRO A 482 -12.82 0.67 18.86
N TRP A 483 -13.57 1.57 19.48
CA TRP A 483 -13.77 1.67 20.93
C TRP A 483 -14.98 0.90 21.44
N GLU A 484 -15.95 0.64 20.58
CA GLU A 484 -17.18 0.01 20.99
C GLU A 484 -17.13 -1.50 20.74
N ASP A 485 -17.19 -2.26 21.80
CA ASP A 485 -17.63 -3.65 21.77
C ASP A 485 -19.16 -3.67 21.84
N ALA A 486 -19.81 -3.16 20.79
CA ALA A 486 -21.26 -3.16 20.70
C ALA A 486 -21.74 -4.57 20.33
N GLU A 487 -21.76 -5.48 21.29
CA GLU A 487 -22.29 -6.83 21.14
C GLU A 487 -23.71 -6.84 20.54
N GLU A 488 -24.53 -5.83 20.89
CA GLU A 488 -25.89 -5.70 20.42
C GLU A 488 -26.03 -5.30 18.95
N ALA A 489 -25.01 -4.66 18.36
CA ALA A 489 -25.05 -4.20 16.97
C ALA A 489 -24.24 -5.09 16.00
N GLY A 490 -23.50 -6.06 16.52
CA GLY A 490 -22.57 -6.87 15.71
C GLY A 490 -21.38 -6.09 15.17
N ASP A 491 -21.14 -4.90 15.72
CA ASP A 491 -20.16 -3.91 15.23
C ASP A 491 -19.05 -3.73 16.25
N SER A 492 -18.49 -4.85 16.72
CA SER A 492 -17.34 -4.85 17.63
C SER A 492 -16.06 -4.54 16.88
N GLY A 493 -15.44 -3.42 17.19
CA GLY A 493 -14.14 -3.05 16.65
C GLY A 493 -13.08 -4.10 16.91
N GLY A 494 -13.07 -4.66 18.12
CA GLY A 494 -12.15 -5.74 18.49
C GLY A 494 -12.38 -7.02 17.69
N LEU A 495 -13.64 -7.40 17.42
CA LEU A 495 -13.96 -8.59 16.65
C LEU A 495 -13.60 -8.43 15.17
N GLN A 496 -13.91 -7.30 14.56
CA GLN A 496 -13.53 -7.00 13.17
C GLN A 496 -12.02 -7.01 13.00
N TRP A 497 -11.28 -6.38 13.91
CA TRP A 497 -9.82 -6.41 13.94
C TRP A 497 -9.27 -7.83 14.08
N THR A 498 -9.82 -8.63 15.02
CA THR A 498 -9.40 -10.02 15.21
C THR A 498 -9.57 -10.83 13.94
N ARG A 499 -10.72 -10.69 13.27
CA ARG A 499 -10.99 -11.38 12.01
C ARG A 499 -10.04 -10.95 10.89
N LYS A 500 -9.76 -9.65 10.79
CA LYS A 500 -8.85 -9.11 9.79
C LYS A 500 -7.41 -9.58 10.01
N SER A 501 -6.92 -9.45 11.24
CA SER A 501 -5.57 -9.87 11.60
C SER A 501 -5.36 -11.38 11.54
N SER A 502 -6.44 -12.20 11.64
CA SER A 502 -6.33 -13.65 11.47
C SER A 502 -5.77 -14.06 10.10
N GLY A 503 -6.00 -13.27 9.04
CA GLY A 503 -5.39 -13.47 7.73
C GLY A 503 -3.86 -13.43 7.77
N ALA A 504 -3.30 -12.49 8.53
CA ALA A 504 -1.85 -12.39 8.72
C ALA A 504 -1.27 -13.58 9.50
N TYR A 505 -1.94 -13.99 10.57
CA TYR A 505 -1.48 -15.13 11.38
C TYR A 505 -1.57 -16.44 10.62
N GLN A 506 -2.66 -16.67 9.89
CA GLN A 506 -2.83 -17.87 9.09
C GLN A 506 -1.83 -17.93 7.94
N ALA A 507 -1.62 -16.82 7.22
CA ALA A 507 -0.61 -16.77 6.16
C ALA A 507 0.79 -17.10 6.67
N GLN A 508 1.14 -16.69 7.90
CA GLN A 508 2.42 -17.05 8.50
C GLN A 508 2.49 -18.53 8.88
N ASP A 509 1.42 -19.11 9.39
CA ASP A 509 1.35 -20.55 9.72
C ASP A 509 1.48 -21.39 8.45
N ASP A 510 0.70 -21.08 7.42
CA ASP A 510 0.77 -21.72 6.10
C ASP A 510 2.17 -21.59 5.48
N ALA A 511 2.79 -20.43 5.58
CA ALA A 511 4.15 -20.19 5.07
C ALA A 511 5.19 -21.04 5.82
N ALA A 512 5.05 -21.16 7.14
CA ALA A 512 5.94 -21.99 7.95
C ALA A 512 5.79 -23.49 7.63
N ASP A 513 4.57 -23.98 7.48
CA ASP A 513 4.31 -25.38 7.09
C ASP A 513 4.85 -25.68 5.69
N LEU A 514 4.58 -24.81 4.72
CA LEU A 514 5.13 -24.92 3.37
C LEU A 514 6.66 -24.92 3.37
N LEU A 515 7.29 -24.05 4.16
CA LEU A 515 8.75 -24.01 4.27
C LEU A 515 9.30 -25.30 4.87
N HIS A 516 8.73 -25.78 5.98
CA HIS A 516 9.16 -27.04 6.59
C HIS A 516 8.97 -28.26 5.66
N ALA A 517 7.84 -28.31 4.94
CA ALA A 517 7.60 -29.35 3.95
C ALA A 517 8.59 -29.24 2.78
N GLY A 518 8.87 -28.01 2.32
CA GLY A 518 9.86 -27.73 1.26
C GLY A 518 11.25 -28.21 1.63
N VAL A 519 11.70 -27.91 2.86
CA VAL A 519 13.01 -28.37 3.38
C VAL A 519 13.10 -29.90 3.35
N ARG A 520 12.06 -30.61 3.85
CA ARG A 520 12.05 -32.09 3.84
C ARG A 520 12.06 -32.67 2.42
N ARG A 521 11.28 -32.08 1.51
CA ARG A 521 11.21 -32.54 0.11
C ARG A 521 12.53 -32.28 -0.65
N PHE A 522 13.11 -31.12 -0.41
CA PHE A 522 14.42 -30.77 -0.95
C PHE A 522 15.50 -31.74 -0.45
N ALA A 523 15.52 -32.03 0.86
CA ALA A 523 16.44 -33.01 1.44
C ALA A 523 16.30 -34.39 0.80
N ALA A 524 15.05 -34.87 0.62
CA ALA A 524 14.76 -36.16 0.01
C ALA A 524 15.19 -36.22 -1.47
N ALA A 525 15.08 -35.10 -2.19
CA ALA A 525 15.52 -35.00 -3.60
C ALA A 525 17.05 -34.99 -3.76
N LEU A 526 17.79 -34.58 -2.71
CA LEU A 526 19.25 -34.51 -2.73
C LEU A 526 19.94 -35.86 -2.45
N ALA A 527 19.32 -36.71 -1.63
CA ALA A 527 19.95 -37.94 -1.12
C ALA A 527 18.96 -39.10 -1.15
N GLU A 528 19.14 -39.98 -2.11
CA GLU A 528 18.52 -41.31 -2.12
C GLU A 528 19.51 -42.32 -1.55
N GLY A 529 19.16 -42.95 -0.41
CA GLY A 529 19.89 -44.07 0.16
C GLY A 529 20.42 -43.90 1.57
N GLU A 530 21.06 -44.97 2.06
CA GLU A 530 21.72 -45.00 3.37
C GLU A 530 23.08 -44.26 3.31
N GLY A 531 23.38 -43.47 4.31
CA GLY A 531 24.64 -42.71 4.42
C GLY A 531 24.86 -42.18 5.83
N ARG A 532 25.98 -41.52 6.05
CA ARG A 532 26.26 -40.82 7.31
C ARG A 532 25.45 -39.51 7.30
N PRO A 533 24.98 -39.02 8.45
CA PRO A 533 24.25 -37.79 8.53
C PRO A 533 25.10 -36.59 8.04
N ALA A 534 24.44 -35.67 7.33
CA ALA A 534 25.02 -34.43 6.84
C ALA A 534 23.94 -33.34 6.80
N PHE A 535 24.33 -32.09 6.66
CA PHE A 535 23.43 -30.96 6.37
C PHE A 535 23.70 -30.43 4.97
N ALA A 536 22.67 -30.28 4.18
CA ALA A 536 22.69 -29.41 3.01
C ALA A 536 22.30 -28.00 3.44
N VAL A 537 23.24 -27.07 3.36
CA VAL A 537 23.01 -25.66 3.71
C VAL A 537 22.68 -24.89 2.43
N PHE A 538 21.40 -24.56 2.24
CA PHE A 538 20.91 -23.88 1.05
C PHE A 538 20.90 -22.37 1.27
N ASN A 539 21.38 -21.61 0.29
CA ASN A 539 21.33 -20.16 0.21
C ASN A 539 20.18 -19.72 -0.73
N PRO A 540 19.07 -19.19 -0.20
CA PRO A 540 17.95 -18.74 -1.03
C PRO A 540 18.16 -17.35 -1.67
N ALA A 541 19.31 -16.70 -1.45
CA ALA A 541 19.63 -15.42 -2.05
C ALA A 541 20.31 -15.58 -3.42
N THR A 542 20.26 -14.52 -4.22
CA THR A 542 20.84 -14.52 -5.57
C THR A 542 22.37 -14.66 -5.61
N ARG A 543 23.05 -14.11 -4.60
CA ARG A 543 24.51 -14.04 -4.57
C ARG A 543 25.12 -15.05 -3.63
N ALA A 544 26.30 -15.53 -3.98
CA ALA A 544 27.10 -16.31 -3.04
C ALA A 544 27.42 -15.46 -1.80
N ARG A 545 27.31 -16.05 -0.61
CA ARG A 545 27.60 -15.36 0.66
C ARG A 545 28.08 -16.32 1.74
N THR A 546 28.70 -15.71 2.75
CA THR A 546 29.01 -16.35 4.04
C THR A 546 27.97 -15.91 5.04
N ASP A 547 27.28 -16.83 5.72
CA ASP A 547 26.28 -16.50 6.70
C ASP A 547 26.10 -17.64 7.72
N VAL A 548 25.27 -17.41 8.73
CA VAL A 548 24.91 -18.38 9.75
C VAL A 548 23.80 -19.29 9.27
N VAL A 549 23.93 -20.58 9.51
CA VAL A 549 22.84 -21.55 9.44
C VAL A 549 22.48 -22.05 10.82
N ARG A 550 21.17 -22.25 11.05
CA ARG A 550 20.64 -23.00 12.18
C ARG A 550 19.95 -24.25 11.65
N ALA A 551 20.54 -25.44 11.94
CA ALA A 551 20.01 -26.71 11.51
C ALA A 551 19.65 -27.58 12.72
N PHE A 552 18.67 -28.46 12.61
CA PHE A 552 18.24 -29.35 13.66
C PHE A 552 18.78 -30.77 13.43
N LEU A 553 19.47 -31.34 14.43
CA LEU A 553 19.97 -32.72 14.44
C LEU A 553 19.18 -33.55 15.46
N PRO A 554 18.27 -34.45 15.02
CA PRO A 554 17.48 -35.29 15.91
C PRO A 554 18.38 -36.29 16.67
N ARG A 555 18.01 -36.60 17.91
CA ARG A 555 18.79 -37.57 18.77
C ARG A 555 18.78 -39.02 18.27
N ASP A 556 17.77 -39.38 17.51
CA ASP A 556 17.64 -40.70 16.90
C ASP A 556 18.56 -40.85 15.65
N VAL A 557 19.04 -39.77 15.09
CA VAL A 557 20.06 -39.73 14.03
C VAL A 557 21.46 -39.72 14.67
N VAL A 558 21.70 -38.78 15.60
CA VAL A 558 22.93 -38.73 16.39
C VAL A 558 22.58 -38.45 17.85
N PRO A 559 22.85 -39.40 18.80
CA PRO A 559 22.57 -39.21 20.23
C PRO A 559 23.19 -37.91 20.75
N VAL A 560 22.49 -37.21 21.65
CA VAL A 560 22.91 -35.89 22.14
C VAL A 560 24.19 -35.90 22.98
N ASP A 561 24.51 -37.02 23.53
CA ASP A 561 25.76 -37.27 24.29
C ASP A 561 26.97 -37.60 23.41
N VAL A 562 26.78 -37.75 22.10
CA VAL A 562 27.84 -37.98 21.15
C VAL A 562 28.40 -36.65 20.64
N PRO A 563 29.67 -36.32 20.95
CA PRO A 563 30.30 -35.14 20.37
C PRO A 563 30.38 -35.21 18.86
N ILE A 564 30.10 -34.06 18.20
CA ILE A 564 30.16 -33.96 16.72
C ILE A 564 31.15 -32.90 16.28
N ALA A 565 31.60 -33.06 15.04
CA ALA A 565 32.24 -32.00 14.26
C ALA A 565 31.54 -31.90 12.92
N LEU A 566 31.47 -30.68 12.39
CA LEU A 566 31.01 -30.43 11.04
C LEU A 566 32.22 -30.33 10.12
N VAL A 567 32.13 -30.98 8.94
CA VAL A 567 33.21 -30.95 7.96
C VAL A 567 32.62 -30.47 6.62
N ASP A 568 33.18 -29.43 6.04
CA ASP A 568 32.82 -28.95 4.71
C ASP A 568 33.24 -29.99 3.66
N ALA A 569 32.26 -30.59 2.99
CA ALA A 569 32.49 -31.63 2.02
C ALA A 569 33.29 -31.18 0.78
N ARG A 570 33.39 -29.88 0.54
CA ARG A 570 34.18 -29.29 -0.57
C ARG A 570 35.68 -29.29 -0.26
N THR A 571 36.03 -28.96 1.00
CA THR A 571 37.41 -28.70 1.40
C THR A 571 37.99 -29.75 2.34
N GLY A 572 37.14 -30.48 3.04
CA GLY A 572 37.55 -31.38 4.14
C GLY A 572 37.89 -30.64 5.43
N GLU A 573 37.70 -29.35 5.52
CA GLU A 573 37.98 -28.54 6.71
C GLU A 573 36.86 -28.61 7.73
N THR A 574 37.23 -28.56 9.02
CA THR A 574 36.26 -28.48 10.12
C THR A 574 35.60 -27.09 10.16
N VAL A 575 34.27 -27.05 10.22
CA VAL A 575 33.48 -25.85 10.36
C VAL A 575 33.17 -25.59 11.82
N PRO A 576 33.55 -24.43 12.35
CA PRO A 576 33.18 -24.04 13.72
C PRO A 576 31.67 -24.04 13.90
N HIS A 577 31.17 -24.60 14.99
CA HIS A 577 29.75 -24.64 15.29
C HIS A 577 29.49 -24.50 16.81
N HIS A 578 28.29 -24.15 17.14
CA HIS A 578 27.74 -24.10 18.49
C HIS A 578 26.46 -24.94 18.56
N GLU A 579 26.25 -25.63 19.67
CA GLU A 579 25.10 -26.52 19.86
C GLU A 579 24.18 -26.00 20.96
N GLU A 580 22.86 -25.96 20.65
CA GLU A 580 21.79 -25.70 21.64
C GLU A 580 20.96 -26.98 21.79
N PHE A 581 20.98 -27.55 23.00
CA PHE A 581 20.19 -28.74 23.27
C PHE A 581 18.73 -28.38 23.51
N VAL A 582 17.82 -29.16 22.93
CA VAL A 582 16.39 -29.06 23.21
C VAL A 582 16.09 -29.88 24.47
N ASP A 583 15.61 -29.22 25.53
CA ASP A 583 15.24 -29.90 26.77
C ASP A 583 14.02 -30.81 26.52
N PRO A 584 14.13 -32.11 26.80
CA PRO A 584 13.05 -33.05 26.62
C PRO A 584 11.84 -32.79 27.53
N ASP A 585 12.03 -32.05 28.62
CA ASP A 585 10.97 -31.74 29.59
C ASP A 585 10.14 -30.52 29.20
N ASP A 586 10.64 -29.70 28.28
CA ASP A 586 9.90 -28.50 27.81
C ASP A 586 8.59 -28.81 27.06
N TRP A 587 8.57 -29.90 26.28
CA TRP A 587 7.38 -30.31 25.53
C TRP A 587 7.49 -31.74 25.00
N PRO A 588 6.65 -32.67 25.43
CA PRO A 588 6.81 -34.10 25.12
C PRO A 588 6.59 -34.47 23.64
N THR A 589 6.00 -33.59 22.86
CA THR A 589 5.73 -33.84 21.42
C THR A 589 6.79 -33.23 20.49
N ARG A 590 7.71 -32.42 21.00
CA ARG A 590 8.81 -31.86 20.18
C ARG A 590 9.87 -32.92 19.92
N PRO A 591 10.47 -32.95 18.72
CA PRO A 591 11.64 -33.78 18.48
C PRO A 591 12.75 -33.41 19.43
N ILE A 592 13.31 -34.40 20.12
CA ILE A 592 14.49 -34.23 20.99
C ILE A 592 15.73 -34.26 20.11
N GLY A 593 16.67 -33.38 20.40
CA GLY A 593 17.89 -33.26 19.61
C GLY A 593 18.70 -32.03 19.98
N ARG A 594 19.37 -31.49 19.00
CA ARG A 594 20.14 -30.24 19.14
C ARG A 594 19.98 -29.35 17.93
N HIS A 595 19.92 -28.06 18.13
CA HIS A 595 20.15 -27.09 17.10
C HIS A 595 21.65 -26.88 16.94
N VAL A 596 22.13 -26.93 15.73
CA VAL A 596 23.51 -26.71 15.36
C VAL A 596 23.58 -25.37 14.63
N HIS A 597 24.31 -24.42 15.19
CA HIS A 597 24.58 -23.11 14.58
C HIS A 597 25.98 -23.15 13.98
N ALA A 598 26.12 -22.84 12.71
CA ALA A 598 27.41 -22.82 12.02
C ALA A 598 27.52 -21.65 11.08
N VAL A 599 28.71 -21.07 10.94
CA VAL A 599 29.00 -20.10 9.86
C VAL A 599 29.51 -20.86 8.66
N VAL A 600 28.76 -20.80 7.56
CA VAL A 600 29.10 -21.50 6.32
C VAL A 600 29.56 -20.50 5.28
N ARG A 601 30.78 -20.71 4.79
CA ARG A 601 31.44 -19.80 3.87
C ARG A 601 31.07 -20.07 2.42
N ASP A 602 30.98 -19.03 1.63
CA ASP A 602 30.90 -19.08 0.18
C ASP A 602 29.81 -20.04 -0.34
N VAL A 603 28.62 -20.01 0.29
CA VAL A 603 27.47 -20.79 -0.20
C VAL A 603 26.95 -20.14 -1.46
N PRO A 604 26.94 -20.84 -2.61
CA PRO A 604 26.51 -20.25 -3.89
C PRO A 604 25.07 -19.77 -3.81
N GLY A 605 24.76 -18.68 -4.53
CA GLY A 605 23.40 -18.17 -4.64
C GLY A 605 22.49 -19.22 -5.28
N PHE A 606 21.27 -19.37 -4.78
CA PHE A 606 20.35 -20.47 -5.15
C PHE A 606 21.07 -21.81 -5.28
N GLY A 607 21.91 -22.12 -4.31
CA GLY A 607 22.70 -23.34 -4.27
C GLY A 607 22.89 -23.84 -2.85
N HIS A 608 23.53 -24.98 -2.71
CA HIS A 608 23.85 -25.53 -1.41
C HIS A 608 25.30 -25.99 -1.27
N VAL A 609 25.71 -26.11 0.00
CA VAL A 609 26.94 -26.75 0.43
C VAL A 609 26.59 -27.82 1.41
N ARG A 610 27.25 -28.98 1.34
CA ARG A 610 27.09 -30.08 2.30
C ARG A 610 28.11 -29.99 3.43
N LEU A 611 27.61 -30.10 4.66
CA LEU A 611 28.41 -30.26 5.88
C LEU A 611 28.22 -31.68 6.42
N ASP A 612 29.28 -32.51 6.40
CA ASP A 612 29.24 -33.85 6.92
C ASP A 612 29.26 -33.81 8.45
N VAL A 613 28.35 -34.55 9.09
CA VAL A 613 28.32 -34.70 10.57
C VAL A 613 29.17 -35.91 10.95
N VAL A 614 30.30 -35.64 11.56
CA VAL A 614 31.23 -36.70 12.01
C VAL A 614 31.34 -36.73 13.53
N ARG A 615 31.62 -37.92 14.08
CA ARG A 615 31.90 -38.04 15.53
C ARG A 615 33.22 -37.35 15.85
N ALA A 616 33.22 -36.55 16.94
CA ALA A 616 34.40 -35.93 17.48
C ALA A 616 34.91 -36.72 18.72
N GLU A 617 36.17 -36.55 19.10
CA GLU A 617 36.76 -37.17 20.32
C GLU A 617 36.28 -36.47 21.61
N ALA A 618 35.97 -35.18 21.52
CA ALA A 618 35.45 -34.37 22.61
C ALA A 618 34.55 -33.27 22.10
N GLN A 619 33.70 -32.77 22.97
CA GLN A 619 32.92 -31.53 22.72
C GLN A 619 33.91 -30.37 22.46
N PRO A 620 33.61 -29.47 21.50
CA PRO A 620 34.38 -28.25 21.34
C PRO A 620 34.42 -27.49 22.67
N PRO A 621 35.57 -26.97 23.09
CA PRO A 621 35.66 -26.18 24.31
C PRO A 621 34.75 -24.96 24.20
N GLU A 622 33.95 -24.69 25.22
CA GLU A 622 33.23 -23.41 25.27
C GLU A 622 34.25 -22.27 25.35
N PRO A 623 34.10 -21.23 24.50
CA PRO A 623 34.97 -20.06 24.59
C PRO A 623 34.86 -19.39 25.96
N ALA A 624 35.92 -18.74 26.40
CA ALA A 624 35.92 -17.97 27.64
C ALA A 624 34.82 -16.88 27.60
N GLU A 625 34.10 -16.70 28.69
CA GLU A 625 33.13 -15.61 28.82
C GLU A 625 33.80 -14.27 28.51
N PRO A 626 33.10 -13.36 27.78
CA PRO A 626 33.60 -12.02 27.53
C PRO A 626 33.83 -11.25 28.83
N SER A 627 34.77 -10.30 28.82
CA SER A 627 34.89 -9.32 29.90
C SER A 627 33.57 -8.59 30.07
N GLY A 628 33.06 -8.39 31.28
CA GLY A 628 31.73 -7.83 31.57
C GLY A 628 31.47 -6.36 31.12
N ASP A 629 32.15 -5.88 30.11
CA ASP A 629 32.19 -4.47 29.67
C ASP A 629 31.13 -4.11 28.62
N ALA A 630 30.11 -4.94 28.37
CA ALA A 630 29.07 -4.72 27.33
C ALA A 630 29.65 -4.39 25.95
N VAL A 631 30.71 -5.07 25.56
CA VAL A 631 31.42 -4.94 24.29
C VAL A 631 31.49 -6.29 23.62
N ILE A 632 31.12 -6.37 22.35
CA ILE A 632 31.31 -7.55 21.49
C ILE A 632 32.08 -7.17 20.23
N GLU A 633 32.82 -8.14 19.68
CA GLU A 633 33.58 -7.89 18.46
C GLU A 633 33.78 -9.13 17.59
N ASN A 634 33.94 -8.89 16.31
CA ASN A 634 34.46 -9.86 15.36
C ASN A 634 35.60 -9.19 14.54
N GLU A 635 36.04 -9.83 13.48
CA GLU A 635 37.08 -9.29 12.61
C GLU A 635 36.67 -7.99 11.88
N PHE A 636 35.35 -7.72 11.76
CA PHE A 636 34.82 -6.59 10.99
C PHE A 636 34.43 -5.43 11.90
N TYR A 637 33.74 -5.71 12.97
CA TYR A 637 33.15 -4.68 13.84
C TYR A 637 33.55 -4.87 15.30
N ARG A 638 33.63 -3.73 15.99
CA ARG A 638 33.62 -3.66 17.46
C ARG A 638 32.42 -2.84 17.87
N VAL A 639 31.52 -3.42 18.67
CA VAL A 639 30.28 -2.80 19.13
C VAL A 639 30.34 -2.63 20.64
N ALA A 640 30.07 -1.40 21.10
CA ALA A 640 29.99 -1.06 22.52
C ALA A 640 28.61 -0.56 22.88
N TYR A 641 28.06 -1.01 24.00
CA TYR A 641 26.76 -0.60 24.50
C TYR A 641 26.92 0.20 25.80
N ASP A 642 26.33 1.42 25.85
CA ASP A 642 26.26 2.21 27.07
C ASP A 642 25.00 1.80 27.87
N VAL A 643 25.22 1.03 28.93
CA VAL A 643 24.14 0.51 29.79
C VAL A 643 23.42 1.63 30.55
N ARG A 644 24.08 2.75 30.83
CA ARG A 644 23.48 3.88 31.52
C ARG A 644 22.54 4.67 30.58
N GLU A 645 23.04 4.98 29.41
CA GLU A 645 22.26 5.74 28.42
C GLU A 645 21.32 4.87 27.61
N GLY A 646 21.46 3.53 27.64
CA GLY A 646 20.52 2.57 27.06
C GLY A 646 20.59 2.45 25.53
N HIS A 647 21.78 2.59 24.96
CA HIS A 647 21.98 2.53 23.51
C HIS A 647 23.35 1.99 23.12
N ILE A 648 23.52 1.63 21.87
CA ILE A 648 24.82 1.30 21.30
C ILE A 648 25.61 2.60 21.14
N SER A 649 26.70 2.74 21.87
CA SER A 649 27.52 3.96 21.86
C SER A 649 28.57 3.99 20.76
N SER A 650 28.90 2.83 20.18
CA SER A 650 29.89 2.72 19.11
C SER A 650 29.62 1.49 18.25
N VAL A 651 29.70 1.66 16.94
CA VAL A 651 29.82 0.60 15.93
C VAL A 651 31.04 0.95 15.09
N PHE A 652 32.20 0.44 15.49
CA PHE A 652 33.45 0.74 14.81
C PHE A 652 33.76 -0.28 13.73
N ASP A 653 33.78 0.15 12.45
CA ASP A 653 34.26 -0.68 11.35
C ASP A 653 35.80 -0.76 11.37
N LYS A 654 36.33 -1.94 11.68
CA LYS A 654 37.76 -2.20 11.80
C LYS A 654 38.48 -2.16 10.45
N ARG A 655 37.78 -2.46 9.34
CA ARG A 655 38.35 -2.47 8.00
C ARG A 655 38.56 -1.05 7.48
N ALA A 656 37.52 -0.21 7.67
CA ALA A 656 37.54 1.19 7.27
C ALA A 656 38.24 2.08 8.32
N GLY A 657 38.45 1.59 9.56
CA GLY A 657 38.96 2.40 10.66
C GLY A 657 38.02 3.53 11.05
N ARG A 658 36.70 3.37 10.89
CA ARG A 658 35.70 4.42 10.99
C ARG A 658 34.57 4.08 11.98
N GLU A 659 34.17 5.10 12.74
CA GLU A 659 32.95 5.02 13.57
C GLU A 659 31.71 5.24 12.70
N LEU A 660 30.71 4.36 12.85
CA LEU A 660 29.46 4.44 12.11
C LEU A 660 28.36 5.17 12.87
N VAL A 661 28.52 5.40 14.18
CA VAL A 661 27.52 6.06 15.03
C VAL A 661 27.78 7.57 15.08
N ASN A 662 26.74 8.36 14.82
CA ASN A 662 26.75 9.79 15.10
C ASN A 662 26.49 10.04 16.59
N GLY A 663 27.54 10.28 17.37
CA GLY A 663 27.44 10.51 18.82
C GLY A 663 26.82 11.84 19.23
N ASP A 664 26.63 12.78 18.30
CA ASP A 664 26.02 14.10 18.55
C ASP A 664 24.51 14.14 18.30
N ALA A 665 23.91 13.01 17.87
CA ALA A 665 22.49 12.93 17.59
C ALA A 665 21.62 13.03 18.86
N ALA A 666 20.37 13.46 18.70
CA ALA A 666 19.43 13.65 19.81
C ALA A 666 19.04 12.34 20.53
N ALA A 667 19.15 11.20 19.85
CA ALA A 667 18.96 9.86 20.41
C ALA A 667 20.13 8.96 19.97
N GLY A 668 20.55 8.03 20.83
CA GLY A 668 21.67 7.11 20.55
C GLY A 668 21.29 6.00 19.58
N PHE A 669 22.27 5.27 19.11
CA PHE A 669 22.09 4.22 18.11
C PHE A 669 21.34 3.00 18.71
N GLY A 670 20.22 2.62 18.04
CA GLY A 670 19.33 1.57 18.53
C GLY A 670 18.51 1.97 19.77
N GLN A 671 18.47 3.25 20.12
CA GLN A 671 17.78 3.73 21.32
C GLN A 671 16.27 3.74 21.14
N TYR A 672 15.57 3.27 22.18
CA TYR A 672 14.11 3.34 22.28
C TYR A 672 13.66 4.77 22.54
N VAL A 673 12.74 5.25 21.70
CA VAL A 673 12.13 6.59 21.78
C VAL A 673 10.61 6.43 21.79
N TYR A 674 9.96 7.10 22.72
CA TYR A 674 8.51 7.06 22.89
C TYR A 674 7.93 8.46 22.93
N ASP A 675 6.98 8.69 22.04
CA ASP A 675 6.18 9.90 21.97
C ASP A 675 4.74 9.62 22.40
N GLN A 676 4.16 10.56 23.13
CA GLN A 676 2.73 10.58 23.43
C GLN A 676 2.14 11.90 22.98
N TYR A 677 0.98 11.85 22.33
CA TYR A 677 0.36 13.02 21.72
C TYR A 677 -0.87 13.45 22.52
N ALA A 678 -1.06 14.77 22.65
CA ALA A 678 -2.27 15.34 23.21
C ALA A 678 -3.44 15.09 22.25
N THR A 679 -4.60 14.68 22.79
CA THR A 679 -5.79 14.37 22.01
C THR A 679 -7.01 15.07 22.60
N ALA A 680 -7.99 15.42 21.76
CA ALA A 680 -9.30 15.83 22.23
C ALA A 680 -10.03 14.64 22.90
N PRO A 681 -10.86 14.90 23.91
CA PRO A 681 -11.49 13.84 24.70
C PRO A 681 -12.54 13.02 23.93
N HIS A 682 -13.01 13.50 22.79
CA HIS A 682 -13.93 12.78 21.91
C HIS A 682 -13.31 12.57 20.56
N PHE A 683 -13.14 11.31 20.25
CA PHE A 683 -12.39 10.81 19.16
C PHE A 683 -13.33 10.25 18.08
N ASN A 684 -13.30 10.83 16.90
CA ASN A 684 -13.77 10.21 15.68
C ASN A 684 -12.76 10.54 14.57
N HIS A 685 -12.75 9.78 13.51
CA HIS A 685 -11.79 9.97 12.42
C HIS A 685 -11.87 11.37 11.78
N LEU A 686 -13.00 12.05 11.91
CA LEU A 686 -13.22 13.43 11.45
C LEU A 686 -12.62 14.46 12.39
N SER A 687 -12.66 14.23 13.72
CA SER A 687 -12.06 15.16 14.69
C SER A 687 -10.55 15.27 14.55
N GLY A 688 -9.93 14.26 13.98
CA GLY A 688 -8.51 14.26 13.63
C GLY A 688 -8.10 15.39 12.71
N HIS A 689 -9.02 15.99 11.98
CA HIS A 689 -8.75 17.02 10.99
C HIS A 689 -9.11 18.41 11.49
N VAL A 690 -10.26 18.56 12.10
CA VAL A 690 -10.79 19.85 12.53
C VAL A 690 -10.06 20.36 13.77
N GLY A 691 -9.56 19.45 14.62
CA GLY A 691 -8.79 19.77 15.81
C GLY A 691 -7.28 19.57 15.69
N ALA A 692 -6.76 19.32 14.49
CA ALA A 692 -5.35 19.00 14.29
C ALA A 692 -4.36 20.08 14.76
N HIS A 693 -4.81 21.32 14.84
CA HIS A 693 -3.99 22.45 15.27
C HIS A 693 -3.59 22.40 16.75
N ASP A 694 -4.30 21.63 17.57
CA ASP A 694 -4.03 21.50 19.01
C ASP A 694 -3.27 20.22 19.38
N ARG A 695 -2.90 19.39 18.41
CA ARG A 695 -2.17 18.16 18.69
C ARG A 695 -0.69 18.45 18.82
N THR A 696 -0.22 18.29 20.03
CA THR A 696 1.17 18.53 20.42
C THR A 696 1.71 17.30 21.12
N LEU A 697 3.01 17.25 21.26
CA LEU A 697 3.64 16.28 22.11
C LEU A 697 3.17 16.47 23.56
N LEU A 698 2.69 15.42 24.20
CA LEU A 698 2.26 15.45 25.59
C LEU A 698 3.46 15.25 26.53
N GLY A 699 4.04 16.36 26.98
CA GLY A 699 5.27 16.35 27.75
C GLY A 699 6.50 16.13 26.86
N ASP A 700 7.62 15.79 27.49
CA ASP A 700 8.87 15.53 26.79
C ASP A 700 8.85 14.12 26.18
N ARG A 701 9.55 13.97 25.06
CA ARG A 701 9.87 12.69 24.46
C ARG A 701 10.59 11.78 25.44
N ALA A 702 10.07 10.59 25.67
CA ALA A 702 10.70 9.66 26.58
C ALA A 702 11.74 8.81 25.85
N ILE A 703 12.92 8.68 26.45
CA ILE A 703 14.04 7.92 25.94
C ILE A 703 14.35 6.77 26.88
N GLY A 704 14.50 5.54 26.35
CA GLY A 704 14.88 4.38 27.14
C GLY A 704 16.33 4.51 27.66
N ARG A 705 16.51 4.28 28.97
CA ARG A 705 17.80 4.36 29.65
C ARG A 705 17.92 3.27 30.72
N HIS A 706 19.10 3.11 31.29
CA HIS A 706 19.39 2.21 32.39
C HIS A 706 19.13 0.73 32.07
N ALA A 707 19.83 0.24 31.06
CA ALA A 707 19.77 -1.16 30.65
C ALA A 707 20.55 -2.07 31.63
N THR A 708 20.17 -3.33 31.67
CA THR A 708 20.89 -4.39 32.38
C THR A 708 21.38 -5.39 31.33
N VAL A 709 22.66 -5.78 31.41
CA VAL A 709 23.18 -6.90 30.63
C VAL A 709 22.67 -8.21 31.23
N THR A 710 21.92 -8.95 30.44
CA THR A 710 21.38 -10.27 30.84
C THR A 710 22.19 -11.42 30.26
N GLU A 711 22.88 -11.20 29.16
CA GLU A 711 23.79 -12.16 28.56
C GLU A 711 24.92 -11.43 27.84
N CYS A 712 26.16 -11.88 28.03
CA CYS A 712 27.29 -11.53 27.19
C CYS A 712 28.06 -12.80 26.94
N ARG A 713 27.93 -13.36 25.75
CA ARG A 713 28.42 -14.73 25.46
C ARG A 713 29.28 -14.74 24.22
N ARG A 714 30.36 -15.52 24.27
CA ARG A 714 31.18 -15.87 23.13
C ARG A 714 30.96 -17.34 22.80
N THR A 715 30.76 -17.65 21.52
CA THR A 715 30.64 -19.01 21.01
C THR A 715 31.66 -19.25 19.89
N ALA A 716 31.72 -20.46 19.36
CA ALA A 716 32.57 -20.75 18.20
C ALA A 716 32.15 -20.05 16.92
N VAL A 717 30.92 -19.52 16.86
CA VAL A 717 30.32 -18.87 15.66
C VAL A 717 30.22 -17.35 15.76
N GLY A 718 30.46 -16.78 16.94
CA GLY A 718 30.35 -15.33 17.12
C GLY A 718 30.14 -14.88 18.55
N GLU A 719 29.89 -13.62 18.73
CA GLU A 719 29.62 -12.98 20.02
C GLU A 719 28.20 -12.42 20.08
N ARG A 720 27.59 -12.57 21.25
CA ARG A 720 26.21 -12.13 21.49
C ARG A 720 26.12 -11.35 22.79
N LEU A 721 25.50 -10.20 22.74
CA LEU A 721 25.15 -9.36 23.87
C LEU A 721 23.64 -9.21 23.96
N VAL A 722 23.06 -9.51 25.12
CA VAL A 722 21.63 -9.27 25.38
C VAL A 722 21.49 -8.27 26.52
N VAL A 723 20.76 -7.23 26.25
CA VAL A 723 20.45 -6.19 27.23
C VAL A 723 18.96 -6.08 27.42
N GLU A 724 18.53 -5.74 28.62
CA GLU A 724 17.13 -5.51 28.95
C GLU A 724 16.96 -4.14 29.62
N LEU A 725 15.97 -3.40 29.22
CA LEU A 725 15.61 -2.12 29.84
C LEU A 725 14.09 -1.98 29.97
N ARG A 726 13.68 -1.05 30.82
CA ARG A 726 12.28 -0.61 30.95
C ARG A 726 12.13 0.76 30.34
N GLY A 727 10.98 1.02 29.72
CA GLY A 727 10.68 2.29 29.06
C GLY A 727 9.23 2.70 29.26
N LYS A 728 8.92 3.95 28.97
CA LYS A 728 7.53 4.40 28.96
C LYS A 728 6.75 3.64 27.88
N GLY A 729 5.55 3.16 28.19
CA GLY A 729 4.68 2.43 27.27
C GLY A 729 5.03 0.96 27.04
N VAL A 730 6.07 0.43 27.69
CA VAL A 730 6.47 -0.97 27.62
C VAL A 730 6.81 -1.52 29.01
N ASP A 731 6.58 -2.82 29.23
CA ASP A 731 7.00 -3.49 30.47
C ASP A 731 8.50 -3.78 30.44
N TRP A 732 8.99 -4.20 29.28
CA TRP A 732 10.41 -4.44 29.04
C TRP A 732 10.73 -4.34 27.54
N ILE A 733 12.00 -4.06 27.26
CA ILE A 733 12.61 -4.15 25.95
C ILE A 733 13.84 -5.01 26.09
N ARG A 734 13.95 -6.06 25.30
CA ARG A 734 15.13 -6.89 25.20
C ARG A 734 15.78 -6.67 23.85
N THR A 735 17.03 -6.24 23.87
CA THR A 735 17.83 -6.05 22.66
C THR A 735 18.90 -7.13 22.59
N THR A 736 18.88 -7.92 21.54
CA THR A 736 19.94 -8.88 21.21
C THR A 736 20.81 -8.28 20.12
N ILE A 737 22.11 -8.25 20.35
CA ILE A 737 23.15 -7.72 19.46
C ILE A 737 24.09 -8.87 19.14
N GLU A 738 24.25 -9.21 17.86
CA GLU A 738 25.03 -10.38 17.42
C GLU A 738 26.05 -10.00 16.35
N LEU A 739 27.27 -10.50 16.52
CA LEU A 739 28.36 -10.44 15.56
C LEU A 739 28.87 -11.85 15.28
N HIS A 740 28.69 -12.33 14.07
CA HIS A 740 29.16 -13.64 13.65
C HIS A 740 30.55 -13.56 13.02
N TYR A 741 31.43 -14.54 13.33
CA TYR A 741 32.75 -14.60 12.73
C TYR A 741 32.66 -14.91 11.25
N GLY A 742 33.36 -14.16 10.40
CA GLY A 742 33.30 -14.31 8.95
C GLY A 742 32.13 -13.60 8.27
N VAL A 743 31.20 -12.97 9.04
CA VAL A 743 30.02 -12.26 8.50
C VAL A 743 30.18 -10.76 8.72
N PRO A 744 30.31 -9.95 7.66
CA PRO A 744 30.50 -8.48 7.77
C PRO A 744 29.16 -7.77 8.00
N ARG A 745 28.41 -8.19 9.03
CA ARG A 745 27.09 -7.67 9.37
C ARG A 745 26.88 -7.65 10.87
N LEU A 746 26.25 -6.61 11.37
CA LEU A 746 25.73 -6.49 12.73
C LEU A 746 24.24 -6.82 12.69
N ASP A 747 23.83 -7.83 13.44
CA ASP A 747 22.43 -8.22 13.55
C ASP A 747 21.83 -7.74 14.88
N LEU A 748 20.64 -7.12 14.81
CA LEU A 748 19.94 -6.55 15.96
C LEU A 748 18.52 -7.12 16.03
N THR A 749 18.14 -7.63 17.20
CA THR A 749 16.76 -8.06 17.45
C THR A 749 16.21 -7.34 18.67
N TYR A 750 15.12 -6.62 18.48
CA TYR A 750 14.36 -5.96 19.55
C TYR A 750 13.10 -6.75 19.82
N GLN A 751 12.94 -7.20 21.05
CA GLN A 751 11.69 -7.74 21.56
C GLN A 751 11.16 -6.76 22.59
N LEU A 752 9.89 -6.40 22.51
CA LEU A 752 9.28 -5.51 23.47
C LEU A 752 7.91 -6.01 23.90
N ALA A 753 7.59 -5.86 25.18
CA ALA A 753 6.28 -6.11 25.74
C ALA A 753 5.54 -4.79 25.86
N LYS A 754 4.71 -4.49 24.86
CA LYS A 754 3.96 -3.24 24.77
C LYS A 754 2.80 -3.23 25.76
N GLN A 755 2.70 -2.16 26.55
CA GLN A 755 1.55 -1.92 27.40
C GLN A 755 0.37 -1.42 26.57
N GLY A 756 -0.83 -1.95 26.80
CA GLY A 756 -2.05 -1.44 26.19
C GLY A 756 -2.39 -0.06 26.72
N THR A 757 -2.60 0.89 25.82
CA THR A 757 -3.09 2.23 26.16
C THR A 757 -3.90 2.79 25.02
N PRO A 758 -5.05 3.43 25.33
CA PRO A 758 -5.81 4.16 24.32
C PRO A 758 -5.20 5.53 23.97
N ALA A 759 -4.16 5.96 24.65
CA ALA A 759 -3.49 7.21 24.32
C ALA A 759 -2.87 7.18 22.91
N LYS A 760 -2.86 8.31 22.24
CA LYS A 760 -2.16 8.45 20.96
C LYS A 760 -0.66 8.47 21.22
N GLU A 761 0.04 7.55 20.61
CA GLU A 761 1.46 7.30 20.88
C GLU A 761 2.20 6.81 19.64
N ALA A 762 3.52 6.92 19.69
CA ALA A 762 4.43 6.34 18.73
C ALA A 762 5.68 5.79 19.42
N VAL A 763 6.21 4.71 18.88
CA VAL A 763 7.47 4.11 19.29
C VAL A 763 8.43 4.13 18.11
N PHE A 764 9.62 4.65 18.37
CA PHE A 764 10.72 4.66 17.40
C PHE A 764 11.94 3.95 17.98
N LEU A 765 12.72 3.39 17.08
CA LEU A 765 14.11 2.98 17.35
C LEU A 765 15.01 3.88 16.50
N ALA A 766 15.93 4.60 17.15
CA ALA A 766 16.78 5.59 16.48
C ALA A 766 18.06 4.94 15.95
N PHE A 767 18.46 5.27 14.75
CA PHE A 767 19.70 4.80 14.13
C PHE A 767 20.44 6.00 13.51
N PRO A 768 21.15 6.81 14.34
CA PRO A 768 21.91 7.93 13.84
C PRO A 768 23.27 7.45 13.28
N PHE A 769 23.37 7.42 11.96
CA PHE A 769 24.63 7.10 11.28
C PHE A 769 25.52 8.32 11.13
N ALA A 770 26.83 8.15 11.30
CA ALA A 770 27.85 9.14 11.01
C ALA A 770 28.09 9.23 9.47
N ALA A 771 27.00 9.52 8.75
CA ALA A 771 26.93 9.58 7.30
C ALA A 771 26.09 10.81 6.87
N GLY A 772 26.19 11.19 5.62
CA GLY A 772 25.26 12.13 4.99
C GLY A 772 23.85 11.55 4.84
N PRO A 773 22.95 12.25 4.14
CA PRO A 773 21.59 11.76 3.89
C PRO A 773 21.59 10.44 3.10
N PRO A 774 20.48 9.65 3.18
CA PRO A 774 20.37 8.41 2.41
C PRO A 774 20.55 8.62 0.91
N SER A 775 21.31 7.73 0.28
CA SER A 775 21.55 7.74 -1.17
C SER A 775 20.53 6.93 -1.94
N ALA A 776 19.99 5.88 -1.31
CA ALA A 776 18.96 5.01 -1.90
C ALA A 776 18.19 4.23 -0.83
N TRP A 777 16.99 3.82 -1.18
CA TRP A 777 16.15 2.92 -0.36
C TRP A 777 15.28 2.02 -1.23
N GLU A 778 14.93 0.86 -0.70
CA GLU A 778 14.06 -0.09 -1.39
C GLU A 778 12.59 0.31 -1.27
N LEU A 779 11.91 0.33 -2.42
CA LEU A 779 10.47 0.40 -2.52
C LEU A 779 9.92 -0.93 -3.03
N THR A 780 8.64 -1.21 -2.83
CA THR A 780 8.01 -2.36 -3.45
C THR A 780 7.99 -2.18 -4.97
N GLY A 781 8.74 -3.02 -5.66
CA GLY A 781 8.89 -2.99 -7.12
C GLY A 781 9.81 -1.89 -7.63
N GLY A 782 10.60 -1.24 -6.78
CA GLY A 782 11.49 -0.17 -7.23
C GLY A 782 12.58 0.21 -6.23
N VAL A 783 13.31 1.25 -6.57
CA VAL A 783 14.33 1.87 -5.72
C VAL A 783 14.11 3.37 -5.71
N GLY A 784 13.94 3.93 -4.51
CA GLY A 784 13.86 5.36 -4.26
C GLY A 784 15.23 5.99 -3.97
N GLY A 785 15.28 7.31 -3.99
CA GLY A 785 16.46 8.09 -3.70
C GLY A 785 16.15 9.58 -3.73
N PRO A 786 17.07 10.44 -3.30
CA PRO A 786 16.86 11.89 -3.29
C PRO A 786 16.58 12.46 -4.69
N ASP A 787 17.21 11.90 -5.72
CA ASP A 787 17.07 12.33 -7.12
C ASP A 787 16.02 11.52 -7.91
N VAL A 788 15.34 10.56 -7.26
CA VAL A 788 14.28 9.78 -7.91
C VAL A 788 12.97 10.55 -7.84
N PRO A 789 12.30 10.78 -8.99
CA PRO A 789 11.04 11.50 -9.02
C PRO A 789 9.96 10.83 -8.14
N ARG A 790 9.05 11.65 -7.63
CA ARG A 790 7.85 11.21 -6.92
C ARG A 790 6.63 11.91 -7.52
N VAL A 791 5.51 11.21 -7.53
CA VAL A 791 4.24 11.79 -7.98
C VAL A 791 3.89 13.00 -7.09
N PRO A 792 3.49 14.14 -7.65
CA PRO A 792 3.08 15.30 -6.85
C PRO A 792 1.99 14.95 -5.83
N GLY A 793 2.13 15.46 -4.62
CA GLY A 793 1.20 15.19 -3.54
C GLY A 793 1.46 13.89 -2.76
N SER A 794 2.56 13.17 -3.01
CA SER A 794 2.99 12.04 -2.20
C SER A 794 3.28 12.45 -0.75
N ALA A 795 3.03 11.55 0.21
CA ALA A 795 3.39 11.79 1.61
C ALA A 795 4.90 11.99 1.78
N ALA A 796 5.30 12.97 2.61
CA ALA A 796 6.70 13.34 2.79
C ALA A 796 7.17 13.39 4.27
N TYR A 797 6.26 13.22 5.24
CA TYR A 797 6.62 13.23 6.66
C TYR A 797 7.10 11.84 7.16
N MET A 798 6.95 10.81 6.35
CA MET A 798 7.41 9.45 6.59
C MET A 798 7.75 8.79 5.26
N LEU A 799 8.51 7.71 5.33
CA LEU A 799 8.91 6.91 4.19
C LEU A 799 8.61 5.44 4.49
N PRO A 800 7.66 4.81 3.82
CA PRO A 800 7.52 3.36 3.85
C PRO A 800 8.56 2.74 2.92
N ILE A 801 9.42 1.88 3.47
CA ILE A 801 10.45 1.16 2.71
C ILE A 801 10.13 -0.31 2.64
N ARG A 802 10.70 -0.99 1.64
CA ARG A 802 10.55 -2.44 1.63
C ARG A 802 11.45 -3.09 2.68
N HIS A 803 12.78 -3.01 2.58
CA HIS A 803 13.66 -3.63 3.57
C HIS A 803 14.90 -2.80 3.91
N TRP A 804 15.45 -1.98 3.02
CA TRP A 804 16.74 -1.36 3.27
C TRP A 804 16.80 0.12 2.89
N ILE A 805 17.74 0.81 3.57
CA ILE A 805 18.22 2.16 3.27
C ILE A 805 19.74 2.07 3.20
N ALA A 806 20.35 2.79 2.27
CA ALA A 806 21.80 2.86 2.15
C ALA A 806 22.33 4.29 2.02
N PHE A 807 23.50 4.49 2.57
CA PHE A 807 24.25 5.76 2.62
C PHE A 807 25.58 5.54 1.90
N GLU A 808 25.77 6.21 0.80
CA GLU A 808 26.99 6.08 -0.01
C GLU A 808 27.81 7.35 0.08
N ASP A 809 29.05 7.22 0.55
CA ASP A 809 30.05 8.28 0.42
C ASP A 809 31.27 7.73 -0.34
N PRO A 810 32.20 8.59 -0.80
CA PRO A 810 33.35 8.14 -1.60
C PRO A 810 34.26 7.10 -0.93
N GLU A 811 34.22 6.99 0.40
CA GLU A 811 35.13 6.13 1.15
C GLU A 811 34.43 4.87 1.65
N LEU A 812 33.16 4.97 2.07
CA LEU A 812 32.45 3.91 2.74
C LEU A 812 30.95 3.97 2.47
N THR A 813 30.37 2.89 2.00
CA THR A 813 28.93 2.71 1.94
C THR A 813 28.44 1.99 3.20
N VAL A 814 27.36 2.47 3.80
CA VAL A 814 26.67 1.87 4.94
C VAL A 814 25.25 1.50 4.52
N ALA A 815 24.79 0.32 4.90
CA ALA A 815 23.41 -0.14 4.69
C ALA A 815 22.76 -0.49 6.02
N TRP A 816 21.51 -0.09 6.17
CA TRP A 816 20.63 -0.48 7.26
C TRP A 816 19.41 -1.21 6.67
N ALA A 817 19.03 -2.32 7.29
CA ALA A 817 17.89 -3.11 6.82
C ALA A 817 16.94 -3.46 7.97
N THR A 818 15.67 -3.65 7.64
CA THR A 818 14.59 -4.04 8.56
C THR A 818 13.74 -5.16 7.97
N LEU A 819 13.27 -6.07 8.81
CA LEU A 819 12.33 -7.09 8.37
C LEU A 819 10.88 -6.69 8.69
N GLU A 820 10.55 -6.39 9.94
CA GLU A 820 9.17 -6.22 10.40
C GLU A 820 8.65 -4.77 10.37
N ALA A 821 9.53 -3.78 10.48
CA ALA A 821 9.16 -2.36 10.63
C ALA A 821 9.45 -1.55 9.35
N PRO A 822 8.50 -1.44 8.41
CA PRO A 822 8.76 -0.77 7.12
C PRO A 822 8.73 0.75 7.21
N LEU A 823 8.15 1.34 8.25
CA LEU A 823 8.01 2.78 8.34
C LEU A 823 9.26 3.41 8.92
N VAL A 824 9.73 4.47 8.27
CA VAL A 824 10.85 5.27 8.78
C VAL A 824 10.53 6.76 8.67
N GLN A 825 11.18 7.56 9.53
CA GLN A 825 11.32 8.99 9.38
C GLN A 825 12.81 9.32 9.30
N LEU A 826 13.17 10.23 8.41
CA LEU A 826 14.57 10.57 8.14
C LEU A 826 14.92 11.88 8.82
N GLY A 827 16.14 11.99 9.34
CA GLY A 827 16.69 13.20 9.98
C GLY A 827 16.02 13.57 11.31
N THR A 828 14.70 13.70 11.32
CA THR A 828 13.95 14.10 12.53
C THR A 828 12.63 13.33 12.65
N ILE A 829 12.08 13.29 13.85
CA ILE A 829 10.73 12.75 14.09
C ILE A 829 9.71 13.85 13.87
N HIS A 830 8.91 13.71 12.83
CA HIS A 830 7.79 14.57 12.50
C HIS A 830 6.54 14.19 13.29
N MET A 831 5.75 15.19 13.63
CA MET A 831 4.41 14.96 14.16
C MET A 831 3.55 14.25 13.11
N PRO A 832 2.81 13.18 13.48
CA PRO A 832 1.94 12.47 12.54
C PRO A 832 0.62 13.21 12.29
N TYR A 833 0.60 14.51 12.45
CA TYR A 833 -0.55 15.41 12.29
C TYR A 833 -0.13 16.68 11.56
N ALA A 834 -1.10 17.30 10.88
CA ALA A 834 -0.87 18.56 10.16
C ALA A 834 -0.34 19.70 11.08
N PRO A 835 0.51 20.61 10.58
CA PRO A 835 0.98 20.66 9.20
C PRO A 835 2.07 19.62 8.91
N PHE A 836 2.03 19.00 7.72
CA PHE A 836 3.05 18.05 7.30
C PHE A 836 4.16 18.74 6.51
N PRO A 837 5.41 18.23 6.54
CA PRO A 837 6.46 18.75 5.70
C PRO A 837 6.13 18.50 4.20
N PRO A 838 6.43 19.46 3.32
CA PRO A 838 6.16 19.31 1.88
C PRO A 838 7.17 18.38 1.18
N THR A 839 8.33 18.17 1.78
CA THR A 839 9.42 17.36 1.25
C THR A 839 9.96 16.41 2.32
N LEU A 840 10.57 15.31 1.89
CA LEU A 840 11.32 14.44 2.81
C LEU A 840 12.48 15.22 3.45
N ASP A 841 12.59 15.13 4.77
CA ASP A 841 13.78 15.57 5.49
C ASP A 841 14.94 14.61 5.17
N GLN A 842 16.09 15.16 4.79
CA GLN A 842 17.25 14.38 4.38
C GLN A 842 18.55 15.10 4.77
N GLU A 843 18.56 15.82 5.89
CA GLU A 843 19.70 16.65 6.27
C GLU A 843 20.89 15.82 6.77
N ASP A 844 20.64 14.66 7.39
CA ASP A 844 21.69 13.80 7.95
C ASP A 844 21.40 12.30 7.75
N GLY A 845 22.29 11.46 8.27
CA GLY A 845 22.18 9.99 8.21
C GLY A 845 21.31 9.37 9.29
N THR A 846 20.44 10.11 9.98
CA THR A 846 19.59 9.56 11.03
C THR A 846 18.35 8.89 10.46
N VAL A 847 18.13 7.63 10.85
CA VAL A 847 16.91 6.87 10.55
C VAL A 847 16.18 6.62 11.86
N TYR A 848 14.95 7.09 11.94
CA TYR A 848 14.03 6.70 13.00
C TYR A 848 13.12 5.60 12.46
N SER A 849 13.36 4.35 12.84
CA SER A 849 12.42 3.26 12.55
C SER A 849 11.15 3.48 13.36
N TRP A 850 10.05 3.79 12.70
CA TRP A 850 8.75 3.98 13.33
C TRP A 850 8.08 2.63 13.56
N ALA A 851 8.51 1.96 14.62
CA ALA A 851 8.27 0.56 14.86
C ALA A 851 6.79 0.24 15.12
N LEU A 852 6.10 1.10 15.86
CA LEU A 852 4.66 1.01 16.08
C LEU A 852 4.06 2.38 16.43
N ASN A 853 2.75 2.51 16.23
CA ASN A 853 2.00 3.69 16.66
C ASN A 853 0.55 3.33 17.03
N ASN A 854 -0.13 4.30 17.66
CA ASN A 854 -1.55 4.29 17.92
C ASN A 854 -2.11 5.70 17.63
N ILE A 855 -1.99 6.11 16.37
CA ILE A 855 -2.34 7.48 15.96
C ILE A 855 -3.66 7.57 15.20
N TRP A 856 -4.15 6.44 14.71
CA TRP A 856 -5.39 6.34 13.97
C TRP A 856 -6.62 6.42 14.86
N ASP A 857 -7.70 6.96 14.31
CA ASP A 857 -8.95 7.26 14.98
C ASP A 857 -10.03 6.25 14.61
N THR A 858 -9.76 5.42 13.62
CA THR A 858 -10.67 4.46 13.02
C THR A 858 -9.88 3.29 12.44
N ASN A 859 -10.52 2.22 12.03
CA ASN A 859 -9.96 1.05 11.35
C ASN A 859 -9.08 0.15 12.23
N PHE A 860 -8.21 0.72 13.04
CA PHE A 860 -7.27 -0.04 13.87
C PHE A 860 -7.81 -0.28 15.27
N PRO A 861 -7.25 -1.21 16.04
CA PRO A 861 -7.61 -1.36 17.43
C PRO A 861 -7.30 -0.07 18.19
N ALA A 862 -8.13 0.25 19.20
CA ALA A 862 -7.94 1.42 20.03
C ALA A 862 -6.59 1.42 20.79
N GLN A 863 -5.97 0.28 20.90
CA GLN A 863 -4.69 0.06 21.55
C GLN A 863 -3.94 -1.15 20.98
N GLN A 864 -2.63 -1.13 21.08
CA GLN A 864 -1.78 -2.28 20.80
C GLN A 864 -1.12 -2.73 22.09
N GLN A 865 -1.10 -4.05 22.35
CA GLN A 865 -0.48 -4.65 23.53
C GLN A 865 0.17 -5.99 23.20
N GLY A 866 1.06 -6.42 24.10
CA GLY A 866 1.71 -7.72 24.01
C GLY A 866 3.08 -7.68 23.35
N GLU A 867 3.65 -8.86 23.14
CA GLU A 867 5.01 -9.01 22.64
C GLU A 867 5.08 -8.80 21.13
N THR A 868 6.08 -8.03 20.71
CA THR A 868 6.37 -7.76 19.29
C THR A 868 7.89 -7.80 19.09
N THR A 869 8.30 -8.30 17.92
CA THR A 869 9.71 -8.43 17.55
C THR A 869 10.02 -7.61 16.31
N PHE A 870 11.14 -6.90 16.34
CA PHE A 870 11.69 -6.15 15.21
C PHE A 870 13.15 -6.52 14.99
N ARG A 871 13.52 -6.86 13.76
CA ARG A 871 14.88 -7.24 13.38
C ARG A 871 15.47 -6.25 12.40
N TYR A 872 16.75 -5.97 12.63
CA TYR A 872 17.53 -5.05 11.82
C TYR A 872 18.90 -5.65 11.52
N ALA A 873 19.49 -5.19 10.43
CA ALA A 873 20.87 -5.50 10.08
C ALA A 873 21.60 -4.24 9.65
N VAL A 874 22.89 -4.17 9.99
CA VAL A 874 23.79 -3.10 9.55
C VAL A 874 25.00 -3.72 8.89
N ALA A 875 25.33 -3.23 7.70
CA ALA A 875 26.54 -3.63 6.96
C ALA A 875 27.26 -2.41 6.43
N SER A 876 28.56 -2.50 6.26
CA SER A 876 29.38 -1.45 5.65
C SER A 876 30.41 -2.05 4.72
N GLU A 877 30.72 -1.37 3.61
CA GLU A 877 31.72 -1.83 2.65
C GLU A 877 32.30 -0.65 1.87
N ALA A 878 33.61 -0.59 1.76
CA ALA A 878 34.31 0.45 1.03
C ALA A 878 34.08 0.31 -0.49
N GLY A 879 33.59 1.39 -1.13
CA GLY A 879 33.38 1.44 -2.57
C GLY A 879 32.25 0.54 -3.10
N ALA A 880 31.41 -0.05 -2.22
CA ALA A 880 30.24 -0.82 -2.66
C ALA A 880 29.14 0.13 -3.14
N PRO A 881 28.45 -0.16 -4.26
CA PRO A 881 27.26 0.58 -4.65
C PRO A 881 26.14 0.44 -3.60
N ALA A 882 25.50 1.56 -3.24
CA ALA A 882 24.45 1.62 -2.22
C ALA A 882 23.36 0.54 -2.40
N ARG A 883 22.85 0.41 -3.62
CA ARG A 883 21.76 -0.54 -3.94
C ARG A 883 22.16 -2.01 -3.74
N ARG A 884 23.41 -2.36 -4.06
CA ARG A 884 23.92 -3.73 -3.88
C ARG A 884 24.14 -4.05 -2.41
N LEU A 885 24.75 -3.14 -1.67
CA LEU A 885 24.99 -3.35 -0.25
C LEU A 885 23.68 -3.40 0.55
N GLY A 886 22.71 -2.52 0.21
CA GLY A 886 21.38 -2.53 0.78
C GLY A 886 20.67 -3.87 0.58
N ALA A 887 20.64 -4.36 -0.65
CA ALA A 887 20.05 -5.67 -0.96
C ALA A 887 20.77 -6.84 -0.26
N ALA A 888 22.11 -6.79 -0.16
CA ALA A 888 22.89 -7.81 0.55
C ALA A 888 22.63 -7.81 2.07
N ALA A 889 22.52 -6.62 2.67
CA ALA A 889 22.18 -6.52 4.10
C ALA A 889 20.77 -7.05 4.39
N ALA A 890 19.79 -6.71 3.53
CA ALA A 890 18.42 -7.20 3.64
C ALA A 890 18.33 -8.73 3.48
N ALA A 891 19.10 -9.32 2.55
CA ALA A 891 19.10 -10.77 2.31
C ALA A 891 19.45 -11.59 3.57
N GLY A 892 20.28 -11.06 4.46
CA GLY A 892 20.56 -11.68 5.77
C GLY A 892 19.33 -11.87 6.64
N LEU A 893 18.37 -10.95 6.56
CA LEU A 893 17.13 -10.98 7.35
C LEU A 893 16.00 -11.72 6.61
N THR A 894 15.87 -11.48 5.31
CA THR A 894 14.73 -11.93 4.50
C THR A 894 14.93 -13.31 3.88
N GLU A 895 16.18 -13.75 3.76
CA GLU A 895 16.61 -14.96 3.05
C GLU A 895 17.64 -15.75 3.88
N PRO A 896 17.34 -16.10 5.16
CA PRO A 896 18.30 -16.82 6.00
C PRO A 896 18.69 -18.15 5.35
N PHE A 897 19.90 -18.64 5.64
CA PHE A 897 20.30 -19.98 5.20
C PHE A 897 19.38 -21.05 5.74
N VAL A 898 19.08 -22.04 4.92
CA VAL A 898 18.22 -23.15 5.25
C VAL A 898 19.06 -24.41 5.41
N GLY A 899 19.05 -25.01 6.61
CA GLY A 899 19.73 -26.26 6.90
C GLY A 899 18.79 -27.46 6.72
N ALA A 900 19.04 -28.29 5.74
CA ALA A 900 18.30 -29.52 5.49
C ALA A 900 19.14 -30.75 5.92
N LEU A 901 18.56 -31.64 6.74
CA LEU A 901 19.22 -32.89 7.15
C LEU A 901 19.20 -33.89 5.97
N VAL A 902 20.36 -34.29 5.53
CA VAL A 902 20.59 -35.23 4.40
C VAL A 902 21.59 -36.32 4.80
N THR A 903 22.03 -37.12 3.83
CA THR A 903 23.16 -38.01 3.99
C THR A 903 24.39 -37.55 3.19
N ASP A 904 25.55 -38.14 3.44
CA ASP A 904 26.80 -37.87 2.72
C ASP A 904 26.78 -38.37 1.25
N ALA A 905 25.66 -39.00 0.81
CA ALA A 905 25.37 -39.29 -0.61
C ALA A 905 24.98 -38.04 -1.40
N ALA A 906 24.48 -36.95 -0.72
CA ALA A 906 24.17 -35.70 -1.38
C ALA A 906 25.41 -35.03 -1.98
N PRO A 907 25.30 -34.29 -3.10
CA PRO A 907 26.44 -33.56 -3.68
C PRO A 907 27.12 -32.64 -2.68
N ALA A 908 28.44 -32.46 -2.74
CA ALA A 908 29.18 -31.55 -1.87
C ALA A 908 28.75 -30.08 -2.05
N THR A 909 28.37 -29.72 -3.26
CA THR A 909 27.82 -28.41 -3.61
C THR A 909 27.07 -28.48 -4.93
N THR A 910 26.07 -27.65 -5.08
CA THR A 910 25.33 -27.47 -6.33
C THR A 910 24.80 -26.04 -6.42
N THR A 911 24.79 -25.44 -7.61
CA THR A 911 24.09 -24.21 -7.93
C THR A 911 22.90 -24.55 -8.80
N TYR A 912 21.69 -24.17 -8.41
CA TYR A 912 20.45 -24.48 -9.15
C TYR A 912 20.05 -23.37 -10.09
N ALA A 913 20.25 -22.12 -9.65
CA ALA A 913 19.96 -20.95 -10.45
C ALA A 913 21.04 -19.88 -10.24
N SER A 914 21.30 -19.11 -11.28
CA SER A 914 22.22 -17.97 -11.22
C SER A 914 21.85 -16.91 -12.24
N VAL A 915 22.32 -15.69 -12.01
CA VAL A 915 22.23 -14.57 -12.96
C VAL A 915 23.58 -13.87 -13.04
N ASP A 916 24.03 -13.58 -14.24
CA ASP A 916 25.36 -13.04 -14.53
C ASP A 916 25.51 -11.52 -14.21
N HIS A 917 24.40 -10.75 -14.28
CA HIS A 917 24.46 -9.32 -14.06
C HIS A 917 24.45 -8.96 -12.56
N PRO A 918 25.39 -8.14 -12.06
CA PRO A 918 25.53 -7.85 -10.63
C PRO A 918 24.36 -7.07 -10.00
N ASP A 919 23.61 -6.30 -10.80
CA ASP A 919 22.44 -5.52 -10.33
C ASP A 919 21.10 -6.23 -10.59
N VAL A 920 21.12 -7.49 -10.95
CA VAL A 920 19.89 -8.27 -11.15
C VAL A 920 19.77 -9.31 -10.05
N LEU A 921 18.59 -9.34 -9.42
CA LEU A 921 18.24 -10.30 -8.38
C LEU A 921 17.20 -11.29 -8.91
N ILE A 922 17.35 -12.56 -8.53
CA ILE A 922 16.29 -13.56 -8.65
C ILE A 922 15.38 -13.38 -7.44
N THR A 923 14.13 -13.01 -7.65
CA THR A 923 13.18 -12.76 -6.57
C THR A 923 12.25 -13.91 -6.27
N SER A 924 11.99 -14.80 -7.25
CA SER A 924 11.29 -16.06 -7.03
C SER A 924 11.64 -17.08 -8.11
N ILE A 925 11.57 -18.35 -7.74
CA ILE A 925 11.65 -19.51 -8.65
C ILE A 925 10.39 -20.33 -8.41
N GLY A 926 9.54 -20.42 -9.43
CA GLY A 926 8.29 -21.17 -9.39
C GLY A 926 8.05 -21.96 -10.68
N GLN A 927 6.94 -22.67 -10.77
CA GLN A 927 6.58 -23.49 -11.93
C GLN A 927 6.45 -22.69 -13.24
N ASN A 928 6.16 -21.39 -13.14
CA ASN A 928 5.94 -20.51 -14.30
C ASN A 928 7.23 -19.79 -14.75
N GLY A 929 8.39 -20.11 -14.15
CA GLY A 929 9.68 -19.53 -14.50
C GLY A 929 10.35 -18.80 -13.34
N VAL A 930 11.33 -17.98 -13.68
CA VAL A 930 12.15 -17.22 -12.73
C VAL A 930 11.80 -15.75 -12.83
N ARG A 931 11.38 -15.14 -11.72
CA ARG A 931 11.16 -13.70 -11.63
C ARG A 931 12.45 -12.99 -11.25
N LEU A 932 12.73 -11.92 -11.94
CA LEU A 932 13.93 -11.11 -11.81
C LEU A 932 13.56 -9.68 -11.47
N GLN A 933 14.39 -9.03 -10.67
CA GLN A 933 14.31 -7.60 -10.38
C GLN A 933 15.65 -6.92 -10.66
N SER A 934 15.62 -5.83 -11.40
CA SER A 934 16.80 -4.99 -11.62
C SER A 934 16.94 -3.94 -10.51
N LEU A 935 18.14 -3.79 -9.97
CA LEU A 935 18.54 -2.65 -9.13
C LEU A 935 19.21 -1.54 -9.95
N ALA A 936 19.52 -1.79 -11.22
CA ALA A 936 20.20 -0.85 -12.10
C ALA A 936 19.30 0.36 -12.42
N ALA A 937 19.89 1.55 -12.50
CA ALA A 937 19.20 2.78 -12.89
C ALA A 937 18.89 2.85 -14.40
N GLU A 938 19.52 1.98 -15.20
CA GLU A 938 19.36 1.87 -16.64
C GLU A 938 18.90 0.47 -17.02
N PRO A 939 18.28 0.30 -18.20
CA PRO A 939 17.94 -1.02 -18.68
C PRO A 939 19.19 -1.90 -18.84
N VAL A 940 19.08 -3.18 -18.43
CA VAL A 940 20.18 -4.14 -18.48
C VAL A 940 19.76 -5.42 -19.19
N GLU A 941 20.72 -6.13 -19.74
CA GLU A 941 20.58 -7.48 -20.23
C GLU A 941 21.24 -8.45 -19.25
N ALA A 942 20.54 -9.52 -18.87
CA ALA A 942 21.06 -10.50 -17.94
C ALA A 942 20.77 -11.92 -18.44
N THR A 943 21.75 -12.79 -18.28
CA THR A 943 21.60 -14.22 -18.57
C THR A 943 21.28 -14.95 -17.28
N VAL A 944 20.14 -15.59 -17.25
CA VAL A 944 19.67 -16.43 -16.16
C VAL A 944 19.92 -17.88 -16.51
N SER A 945 20.52 -18.61 -15.59
CA SER A 945 20.67 -20.05 -15.67
C SER A 945 19.75 -20.72 -14.65
N LEU A 946 19.02 -21.75 -15.06
CA LEU A 946 18.23 -22.62 -14.19
C LEU A 946 18.52 -24.07 -14.56
N GLY A 947 19.19 -24.81 -13.68
CA GLY A 947 19.76 -26.11 -14.02
C GLY A 947 20.74 -26.02 -15.21
N ASN A 948 20.42 -26.71 -16.27
CA ASN A 948 21.23 -26.70 -17.52
C ASN A 948 20.68 -25.72 -18.58
N GLU A 949 19.60 -25.05 -18.34
CA GLU A 949 18.98 -24.09 -19.27
C GLU A 949 19.47 -22.67 -19.01
N THR A 950 19.63 -21.90 -20.06
CA THR A 950 20.01 -20.48 -19.99
C THR A 950 19.08 -19.65 -20.86
N THR A 951 18.67 -18.52 -20.32
CA THR A 951 17.80 -17.56 -21.01
C THR A 951 18.35 -16.15 -20.81
N THR A 952 18.49 -15.40 -21.88
CA THR A 952 18.85 -13.96 -21.78
C THR A 952 17.57 -13.14 -21.72
N VAL A 953 17.48 -12.27 -20.71
CA VAL A 953 16.32 -11.42 -20.43
C VAL A 953 16.78 -9.98 -20.40
N ARG A 954 16.03 -9.12 -21.07
CA ARG A 954 16.20 -7.67 -20.94
C ARG A 954 15.31 -7.17 -19.80
N LEU A 955 15.92 -6.55 -18.82
CA LEU A 955 15.24 -5.93 -17.70
C LEU A 955 15.22 -4.41 -17.89
N PRO A 956 14.09 -3.76 -17.65
CA PRO A 956 14.05 -2.30 -17.58
C PRO A 956 14.76 -1.77 -16.33
N ALA A 957 15.03 -0.47 -16.30
CA ALA A 957 15.59 0.22 -15.15
C ALA A 957 14.70 0.00 -13.89
N CYS A 958 15.28 -0.41 -12.78
CA CYS A 958 14.59 -0.70 -11.51
C CYS A 958 13.34 -1.59 -11.64
N GLY A 959 13.19 -2.30 -12.77
CA GLY A 959 11.96 -3.02 -13.11
C GLY A 959 12.07 -4.52 -12.91
N VAL A 960 10.96 -5.21 -13.19
CA VAL A 960 10.77 -6.65 -13.01
C VAL A 960 10.59 -7.31 -14.38
N ALA A 961 11.13 -8.52 -14.53
CA ALA A 961 10.91 -9.37 -15.68
C ALA A 961 10.74 -10.84 -15.26
N VAL A 962 10.15 -11.64 -16.13
CA VAL A 962 10.03 -13.09 -15.95
C VAL A 962 10.79 -13.81 -17.06
N ALA A 963 11.71 -14.68 -16.68
CA ALA A 963 12.33 -15.63 -17.60
C ALA A 963 11.38 -16.83 -17.75
N GLU A 964 10.54 -16.79 -18.79
CA GLU A 964 9.57 -17.85 -19.09
C GLU A 964 10.26 -19.04 -19.77
N GLY A 965 9.71 -20.25 -19.58
CA GLY A 965 10.15 -21.46 -20.28
C GLY A 965 11.38 -22.13 -19.71
N THR A 966 12.06 -21.53 -18.72
CA THR A 966 13.12 -22.20 -17.97
C THR A 966 12.49 -23.20 -17.00
N ARG A 967 12.62 -24.50 -17.29
CA ARG A 967 12.16 -25.57 -16.39
C ARG A 967 13.37 -26.30 -15.81
N LEU A 968 13.26 -26.69 -14.54
CA LEU A 968 14.24 -27.57 -13.87
C LEU A 968 14.22 -28.99 -14.43
#